data_6d1e1ff7514ec99a7546b97bcec63c81
#
_entry.id   6d1e1ff7514ec99a7546b97bcec63c81
#
_cell.length_a   1.000
_cell.length_b   1.000
_cell.length_c   1.000
_cell.angle_alpha   90.00
_cell.angle_beta   90.00
_cell.angle_gamma   90.00
#
_symmetry.space_group_name_H-M   'P 1'
#
loop_
_entity.id
_entity.type
_entity.pdbx_description
1 polymer ?
#
loop_
_entity_poly.entity_id
_entity_poly.type
_entity_poly.pdbx_seq_one_letter_code
_entity_poly.pdbx_strand_id
1 'polypeptide(L)'
;MAPMTTCTGYFDGTVTSELVEYYRARAGSIGTIIVECCFIDDYGLAFPGAIGIDNDEKIAGLAKIAEAIKAQGSKAILQIYHGGRMVDPQLIGGRQPVAPSAIAAPREGAAMPRALSGEEVEGMIAKFGDGVRRAILAGFDGVEIHGANTYLIQQFYSPNSNQRDDEWGGSRDNRARFPLAVLDITHKMARQYADDAFIIGYRFSPEEMEVPGIRFDDTMYLLEKLAARGVDYLHFSVGATLRPSIVDTSDPTPLIEKYCAMRSETLAQVPVMGVGGVVNVADAELGLDHGYDLIAVGRACIAYPDWAARIAAGEELELFIDSTQREALHIPEPLWRFSLVEAMIRDMSMGDAKFKPGMFVETVQDDANELVINVSLENDHIADIELAASPVQTVEFTTSFEEIRERILTANTPHVDAISGATSQSEAVKKAVAKAMLKSSKALAAEEGGNDAAPKSYDVVVVGSGGAGLAAAIQAHDEGASVLIVEKMPTIGGNTIKASAGMNAAETRFQRVKGIQDSKELFYQETLKGGHNKNNPQLLRRFVENAPQAIEWLADRGIMLNDITTTGGMSIDRTHRPRDGSAVGGYLISGLVRNITKRGIDVLLDTSVEEILMSGDEVSGVRLVNDEKEVIEVQTKSIVVATGGFSANSAMVVKYRPDLEGFVTTNHKGATGSGIALLERIGAGTVDMGEIQIHPPSNSRLRT
;
A
#
# COMPACT_ATOMS: atom_id res chain seq x y z
N MET A 1 -21.75 5.71 -2.59
CA MET A 1 -20.26 5.73 -2.45
C MET A 1 -19.64 5.65 -3.84
N ALA A 2 -18.74 6.59 -4.18
CA ALA A 2 -18.02 6.60 -5.46
C ALA A 2 -17.01 5.45 -5.57
N PRO A 3 -16.74 4.92 -6.76
CA PRO A 3 -15.71 3.91 -6.97
C PRO A 3 -14.32 4.53 -6.79
N MET A 4 -13.53 3.94 -5.89
CA MET A 4 -12.18 4.39 -5.57
C MET A 4 -11.26 3.19 -5.49
N THR A 5 -10.18 3.20 -6.27
CA THR A 5 -9.19 2.12 -6.27
C THR A 5 -8.49 2.04 -4.92
N THR A 6 -8.57 0.89 -4.26
CA THR A 6 -7.98 0.67 -2.93
C THR A 6 -6.60 0.03 -2.98
N CYS A 7 -6.20 -0.52 -4.12
CA CYS A 7 -4.97 -1.29 -4.29
C CYS A 7 -4.84 -2.48 -3.32
N THR A 8 -5.97 -3.05 -2.86
CA THR A 8 -6.02 -4.04 -1.77
C THR A 8 -6.26 -5.46 -2.25
N GLY A 9 -6.51 -5.68 -3.55
CA GLY A 9 -6.59 -7.01 -4.14
C GLY A 9 -5.26 -7.76 -4.06
N TYR A 10 -5.31 -9.08 -4.15
CA TYR A 10 -4.10 -9.87 -4.36
C TYR A 10 -3.49 -9.56 -5.74
N PHE A 11 -2.23 -9.93 -5.92
CA PHE A 11 -1.50 -9.66 -7.17
C PHE A 11 -2.17 -10.22 -8.43
N ASP A 12 -2.93 -11.31 -8.28
CA ASP A 12 -3.69 -11.94 -9.37
C ASP A 12 -5.07 -11.29 -9.58
N GLY A 13 -5.39 -10.25 -8.80
CA GLY A 13 -6.67 -9.56 -8.82
C GLY A 13 -7.79 -10.25 -8.04
N THR A 14 -7.48 -11.27 -7.22
CA THR A 14 -8.47 -11.86 -6.31
C THR A 14 -8.72 -10.95 -5.11
N VAL A 15 -9.91 -11.06 -4.55
CA VAL A 15 -10.40 -10.24 -3.44
C VAL A 15 -9.76 -10.66 -2.12
N THR A 16 -9.29 -9.71 -1.31
CA THR A 16 -8.80 -9.92 0.05
C THR A 16 -9.91 -9.81 1.09
N SER A 17 -9.72 -10.40 2.27
CA SER A 17 -10.65 -10.22 3.39
C SER A 17 -10.71 -8.76 3.88
N GLU A 18 -9.58 -8.05 3.85
CA GLU A 18 -9.53 -6.62 4.20
C GLU A 18 -10.41 -5.77 3.28
N LEU A 19 -10.44 -6.09 1.98
CA LEU A 19 -11.30 -5.39 1.03
C LEU A 19 -12.79 -5.66 1.28
N VAL A 20 -13.15 -6.89 1.65
CA VAL A 20 -14.54 -7.23 2.04
C VAL A 20 -14.97 -6.43 3.27
N GLU A 21 -14.13 -6.35 4.30
CA GLU A 21 -14.42 -5.58 5.52
C GLU A 21 -14.48 -4.08 5.25
N TYR A 22 -13.62 -3.56 4.36
CA TYR A 22 -13.66 -2.16 3.93
C TYR A 22 -15.03 -1.77 3.36
N TYR A 23 -15.59 -2.59 2.47
CA TYR A 23 -16.91 -2.33 1.89
C TYR A 23 -18.04 -2.61 2.88
N ARG A 24 -17.94 -3.65 3.71
CA ARG A 24 -18.90 -3.94 4.77
C ARG A 24 -19.10 -2.76 5.72
N ALA A 25 -18.00 -2.16 6.16
CA ALA A 25 -18.01 -1.05 7.11
C ALA A 25 -18.69 0.21 6.55
N ARG A 26 -18.72 0.37 5.22
CA ARG A 26 -19.28 1.55 4.52
C ARG A 26 -20.71 1.35 4.02
N ALA A 27 -21.23 0.15 4.12
CA ALA A 27 -22.58 -0.18 3.72
C ALA A 27 -23.61 0.12 4.85
N GLY A 28 -24.89 0.19 4.49
CA GLY A 28 -26.01 0.32 5.43
C GLY A 28 -26.58 1.72 5.51
N SER A 29 -25.78 2.74 5.75
CA SER A 29 -26.26 4.12 5.80
C SER A 29 -26.35 4.77 4.41
N ILE A 30 -25.65 4.24 3.42
CA ILE A 30 -25.58 4.75 2.06
C ILE A 30 -26.37 3.85 1.10
N GLY A 31 -27.16 4.42 0.16
CA GLY A 31 -28.08 3.65 -0.68
C GLY A 31 -27.37 2.72 -1.67
N THR A 32 -26.23 3.15 -2.22
CA THR A 32 -25.49 2.41 -3.24
C THR A 32 -23.99 2.52 -3.01
N ILE A 33 -23.28 1.41 -3.13
CA ILE A 33 -21.82 1.36 -3.18
C ILE A 33 -21.41 0.94 -4.59
N ILE A 34 -20.67 1.81 -5.29
CA ILE A 34 -19.99 1.45 -6.52
C ILE A 34 -18.59 0.96 -6.14
N VAL A 35 -18.37 -0.33 -6.28
CA VAL A 35 -17.09 -0.99 -5.97
C VAL A 35 -16.03 -0.52 -6.97
N GLU A 36 -14.80 -0.43 -6.52
CA GLU A 36 -13.64 0.00 -7.32
C GLU A 36 -13.55 -0.68 -8.69
N CYS A 37 -12.82 -0.05 -9.62
CA CYS A 37 -12.72 -0.55 -10.97
C CYS A 37 -12.03 -1.93 -11.03
N CYS A 38 -12.73 -2.89 -11.62
CA CYS A 38 -12.37 -4.29 -11.74
C CYS A 38 -11.95 -4.59 -13.19
N PHE A 39 -10.71 -5.07 -13.41
CA PHE A 39 -10.22 -5.31 -14.76
C PHE A 39 -10.85 -6.56 -15.39
N ILE A 40 -11.29 -6.42 -16.65
CA ILE A 40 -11.94 -7.50 -17.42
C ILE A 40 -10.96 -8.40 -18.17
N ASP A 41 -9.70 -8.03 -18.19
CA ASP A 41 -8.60 -8.69 -18.89
C ASP A 41 -7.29 -8.41 -18.14
N ASP A 42 -6.40 -9.38 -18.02
CA ASP A 42 -5.11 -9.23 -17.36
C ASP A 42 -4.17 -8.19 -18.03
N TYR A 43 -4.40 -7.87 -19.32
CA TYR A 43 -3.79 -6.72 -19.99
C TYR A 43 -4.37 -5.37 -19.55
N GLY A 44 -5.51 -5.36 -18.89
CA GLY A 44 -6.19 -4.16 -18.42
C GLY A 44 -5.80 -3.72 -17.01
N LEU A 45 -4.92 -4.45 -16.34
CA LEU A 45 -4.46 -4.15 -14.98
C LEU A 45 -3.63 -2.86 -14.93
N ALA A 46 -4.21 -1.75 -14.45
CA ALA A 46 -3.56 -0.44 -14.42
C ALA A 46 -2.99 -0.05 -13.05
N PHE A 47 -3.31 -0.78 -11.98
CA PHE A 47 -2.84 -0.51 -10.61
C PHE A 47 -2.37 -1.76 -9.92
N PRO A 48 -1.26 -1.72 -9.15
CA PRO A 48 -0.89 -2.83 -8.28
C PRO A 48 -2.00 -3.06 -7.25
N GLY A 49 -2.40 -4.32 -7.06
CA GLY A 49 -3.47 -4.65 -6.12
C GLY A 49 -4.90 -4.28 -6.57
N ALA A 50 -5.12 -3.94 -7.86
CA ALA A 50 -6.47 -3.84 -8.40
C ALA A 50 -7.14 -5.22 -8.47
N ILE A 51 -8.45 -5.27 -8.22
CA ILE A 51 -9.23 -6.50 -8.37
C ILE A 51 -9.59 -6.78 -9.82
N GLY A 52 -9.78 -8.05 -10.17
CA GLY A 52 -10.09 -8.51 -11.52
C GLY A 52 -11.36 -9.33 -11.60
N ILE A 53 -11.93 -9.37 -12.82
CA ILE A 53 -13.08 -10.20 -13.19
C ILE A 53 -12.85 -10.91 -14.53
N ASP A 54 -11.60 -11.10 -14.90
CA ASP A 54 -11.12 -11.65 -16.16
C ASP A 54 -11.34 -13.17 -16.30
N ASN A 55 -11.59 -13.89 -15.20
CA ASN A 55 -11.86 -15.33 -15.20
C ASN A 55 -12.89 -15.75 -14.15
N ASP A 56 -13.44 -16.96 -14.28
CA ASP A 56 -14.54 -17.44 -13.43
C ASP A 56 -14.09 -17.79 -11.99
N GLU A 57 -12.81 -18.03 -11.75
CA GLU A 57 -12.27 -18.34 -10.42
C GLU A 57 -12.42 -17.15 -9.45
N LYS A 58 -12.54 -15.93 -9.98
CA LYS A 58 -12.70 -14.70 -9.19
C LYS A 58 -14.13 -14.44 -8.71
N ILE A 59 -15.12 -15.14 -9.27
CA ILE A 59 -16.55 -14.97 -8.92
C ILE A 59 -16.76 -15.16 -7.41
N ALA A 60 -16.19 -16.18 -6.82
CA ALA A 60 -16.39 -16.49 -5.39
C ALA A 60 -15.82 -15.40 -4.45
N GLY A 61 -14.71 -14.77 -4.83
CA GLY A 61 -14.14 -13.64 -4.09
C GLY A 61 -14.99 -12.38 -4.20
N LEU A 62 -15.42 -12.05 -5.42
CA LEU A 62 -16.29 -10.91 -5.69
C LEU A 62 -17.67 -11.05 -5.04
N ALA A 63 -18.21 -12.27 -4.97
CA ALA A 63 -19.47 -12.55 -4.29
C ALA A 63 -19.44 -12.17 -2.81
N LYS A 64 -18.30 -12.32 -2.12
CA LYS A 64 -18.15 -11.89 -0.72
C LYS A 64 -18.29 -10.38 -0.56
N ILE A 65 -17.82 -9.58 -1.53
CA ILE A 65 -18.02 -8.12 -1.52
C ILE A 65 -19.49 -7.78 -1.72
N ALA A 66 -20.12 -8.35 -2.76
CA ALA A 66 -21.54 -8.12 -3.05
C ALA A 66 -22.42 -8.51 -1.85
N GLU A 67 -22.19 -9.67 -1.26
CA GLU A 67 -22.89 -10.14 -0.06
C GLU A 67 -22.68 -9.20 1.14
N ALA A 68 -21.42 -8.79 1.41
CA ALA A 68 -21.08 -7.91 2.51
C ALA A 68 -21.81 -6.56 2.43
N ILE A 69 -21.93 -5.99 1.23
CA ILE A 69 -22.63 -4.73 0.96
C ILE A 69 -24.15 -4.93 1.12
N LYS A 70 -24.71 -5.93 0.47
CA LYS A 70 -26.16 -6.19 0.43
C LYS A 70 -26.72 -6.61 1.77
N ALA A 71 -25.96 -7.35 2.57
CA ALA A 71 -26.36 -7.74 3.93
C ALA A 71 -26.57 -6.54 4.88
N GLN A 72 -26.00 -5.37 4.55
CA GLN A 72 -26.20 -4.13 5.28
C GLN A 72 -27.34 -3.26 4.69
N GLY A 73 -27.97 -3.68 3.59
CA GLY A 73 -29.08 -2.98 2.96
C GLY A 73 -28.71 -2.01 1.82
N SER A 74 -27.44 -1.88 1.46
CA SER A 74 -26.99 -1.08 0.32
C SER A 74 -27.04 -1.88 -0.98
N LYS A 75 -27.22 -1.22 -2.13
CA LYS A 75 -27.02 -1.80 -3.46
C LYS A 75 -25.53 -1.94 -3.77
N ALA A 76 -25.13 -3.07 -4.35
CA ALA A 76 -23.76 -3.35 -4.77
C ALA A 76 -23.64 -3.23 -6.30
N ILE A 77 -22.90 -2.24 -6.78
CA ILE A 77 -22.58 -2.04 -8.21
C ILE A 77 -21.09 -2.30 -8.42
N LEU A 78 -20.71 -3.07 -9.43
CA LEU A 78 -19.30 -3.29 -9.75
C LEU A 78 -18.86 -2.42 -10.92
N GLN A 79 -17.83 -1.58 -10.73
CA GLN A 79 -17.26 -0.84 -11.85
C GLN A 79 -16.32 -1.75 -12.66
N ILE A 80 -16.53 -1.86 -13.97
CA ILE A 80 -15.72 -2.69 -14.87
C ILE A 80 -14.89 -1.82 -15.83
N TYR A 81 -13.62 -2.17 -16.03
CA TYR A 81 -12.70 -1.37 -16.84
C TYR A 81 -11.59 -2.18 -17.52
N HIS A 82 -10.86 -1.51 -18.40
CA HIS A 82 -9.59 -1.95 -18.95
C HIS A 82 -8.66 -0.75 -19.09
N GLY A 83 -7.44 -0.82 -18.53
CA GLY A 83 -6.53 0.31 -18.46
C GLY A 83 -6.05 0.85 -19.81
N GLY A 84 -6.01 0.00 -20.85
CA GLY A 84 -5.55 0.43 -22.17
C GLY A 84 -4.11 0.94 -22.16
N ARG A 85 -3.83 2.08 -22.80
CA ARG A 85 -2.50 2.72 -22.82
C ARG A 85 -2.01 3.24 -21.47
N MET A 86 -2.87 3.23 -20.44
CA MET A 86 -2.51 3.66 -19.10
C MET A 86 -1.83 2.56 -18.28
N VAL A 87 -1.79 1.33 -18.78
CA VAL A 87 -1.19 0.19 -18.12
C VAL A 87 0.34 0.30 -18.13
N ASP A 88 0.96 0.09 -16.96
CA ASP A 88 2.40 -0.09 -16.87
C ASP A 88 2.76 -1.53 -17.31
N PRO A 89 3.67 -1.71 -18.27
CA PRO A 89 4.15 -3.04 -18.68
C PRO A 89 4.61 -3.92 -17.53
N GLN A 90 5.17 -3.36 -16.47
CA GLN A 90 5.63 -4.11 -15.32
C GLN A 90 4.47 -4.84 -14.62
N LEU A 91 3.27 -4.24 -14.59
CA LEU A 91 2.08 -4.84 -13.99
C LEU A 91 1.55 -6.05 -14.76
N ILE A 92 1.82 -6.11 -16.05
CA ILE A 92 1.36 -7.17 -16.96
C ILE A 92 2.50 -8.10 -17.44
N GLY A 93 3.54 -8.24 -16.63
CA GLY A 93 4.64 -9.19 -16.89
C GLY A 93 5.56 -8.77 -18.06
N GLY A 94 5.77 -7.48 -18.25
CA GLY A 94 6.61 -6.92 -19.32
C GLY A 94 5.95 -6.91 -20.70
N ARG A 95 4.67 -7.31 -20.79
CA ARG A 95 3.91 -7.30 -22.06
C ARG A 95 3.61 -5.86 -22.49
N GLN A 96 3.51 -5.62 -23.78
CA GLN A 96 3.17 -4.31 -24.31
C GLN A 96 1.69 -4.00 -24.07
N PRO A 97 1.32 -2.83 -23.49
CA PRO A 97 -0.07 -2.40 -23.35
C PRO A 97 -0.80 -2.34 -24.68
N VAL A 98 -2.12 -2.40 -24.65
CA VAL A 98 -2.96 -2.31 -25.85
C VAL A 98 -3.81 -1.04 -25.84
N ALA A 99 -4.12 -0.51 -27.03
CA ALA A 99 -4.91 0.72 -27.19
C ALA A 99 -5.60 0.73 -28.55
N PRO A 100 -6.50 1.68 -28.83
CA PRO A 100 -7.07 1.85 -30.18
C PRO A 100 -6.00 2.10 -31.25
N SER A 101 -4.99 2.89 -30.92
CA SER A 101 -3.85 3.21 -31.79
C SER A 101 -2.55 3.19 -30.99
N ALA A 102 -1.41 3.04 -31.66
CA ALA A 102 -0.07 3.04 -31.04
C ALA A 102 0.35 4.47 -30.63
N ILE A 103 -0.32 5.04 -29.63
CA ILE A 103 -0.10 6.40 -29.12
C ILE A 103 0.05 6.30 -27.60
N ALA A 104 1.23 6.64 -27.08
CA ALA A 104 1.51 6.63 -25.66
C ALA A 104 0.60 7.59 -24.87
N ALA A 105 0.37 7.30 -23.60
CA ALA A 105 -0.32 8.23 -22.70
C ALA A 105 0.52 9.51 -22.55
N PRO A 106 -0.11 10.70 -22.41
CA PRO A 106 0.58 11.99 -22.31
C PRO A 106 1.17 12.20 -20.90
N ARG A 107 2.04 11.30 -20.48
CA ARG A 107 2.81 11.37 -19.23
C ARG A 107 4.22 10.90 -19.45
N GLU A 108 5.15 11.43 -18.69
CA GLU A 108 6.55 11.03 -18.75
C GLU A 108 6.73 9.54 -18.46
N GLY A 109 7.58 8.85 -19.21
CA GLY A 109 7.84 7.41 -19.04
C GLY A 109 6.72 6.49 -19.50
N ALA A 110 5.64 6.99 -20.10
CA ALA A 110 4.56 6.14 -20.60
C ALA A 110 5.04 5.18 -21.68
N ALA A 111 4.70 3.90 -21.54
CA ALA A 111 5.01 2.90 -22.55
C ALA A 111 4.20 3.13 -23.83
N MET A 112 4.83 2.85 -24.98
CA MET A 112 4.13 2.85 -26.27
C MET A 112 3.19 1.64 -26.34
N PRO A 113 1.86 1.81 -26.46
CA PRO A 113 0.95 0.69 -26.58
C PRO A 113 0.99 0.09 -28.00
N ARG A 114 0.54 -1.14 -28.13
CA ARG A 114 0.22 -1.75 -29.41
C ARG A 114 -1.22 -1.44 -29.80
N ALA A 115 -1.44 -1.09 -31.07
CA ALA A 115 -2.80 -0.96 -31.60
C ALA A 115 -3.52 -2.32 -31.64
N LEU A 116 -4.78 -2.37 -31.21
CA LEU A 116 -5.66 -3.53 -31.37
C LEU A 116 -6.05 -3.70 -32.85
N SER A 117 -6.05 -4.93 -33.36
CA SER A 117 -6.68 -5.26 -34.65
C SER A 117 -8.21 -5.17 -34.55
N GLY A 118 -8.95 -5.18 -35.68
CA GLY A 118 -10.41 -5.20 -35.67
C GLY A 118 -10.98 -6.42 -34.95
N GLU A 119 -10.39 -7.60 -35.15
CA GLU A 119 -10.77 -8.85 -34.47
C GLU A 119 -10.52 -8.77 -32.97
N GLU A 120 -9.41 -8.16 -32.56
CA GLU A 120 -9.11 -7.95 -31.13
C GLU A 120 -10.05 -6.95 -30.47
N VAL A 121 -10.55 -5.95 -31.21
CA VAL A 121 -11.59 -5.02 -30.71
C VAL A 121 -12.89 -5.79 -30.43
N GLU A 122 -13.33 -6.64 -31.34
CA GLU A 122 -14.49 -7.51 -31.10
C GLU A 122 -14.28 -8.47 -29.93
N GLY A 123 -13.08 -9.07 -29.82
CA GLY A 123 -12.68 -9.88 -28.68
C GLY A 123 -12.71 -9.11 -27.34
N MET A 124 -12.32 -7.84 -27.36
CA MET A 124 -12.37 -6.97 -26.18
C MET A 124 -13.81 -6.67 -25.75
N ILE A 125 -14.72 -6.41 -26.70
CA ILE A 125 -16.15 -6.25 -26.41
C ILE A 125 -16.72 -7.51 -25.76
N ALA A 126 -16.34 -8.70 -26.27
CA ALA A 126 -16.75 -9.97 -25.66
C ALA A 126 -16.26 -10.13 -24.24
N LYS A 127 -15.00 -9.74 -23.93
CA LYS A 127 -14.44 -9.75 -22.56
C LYS A 127 -15.20 -8.82 -21.60
N PHE A 128 -15.65 -7.66 -22.05
CA PHE A 128 -16.57 -6.82 -21.26
C PHE A 128 -17.86 -7.58 -20.95
N GLY A 129 -18.45 -8.24 -21.93
CA GLY A 129 -19.63 -9.09 -21.73
C GLY A 129 -19.38 -10.20 -20.71
N ASP A 130 -18.25 -10.90 -20.79
CA ASP A 130 -17.87 -11.94 -19.82
C ASP A 130 -17.69 -11.36 -18.41
N GLY A 131 -17.12 -10.17 -18.28
CA GLY A 131 -17.02 -9.44 -17.01
C GLY A 131 -18.41 -9.16 -16.42
N VAL A 132 -19.36 -8.68 -17.22
CA VAL A 132 -20.76 -8.47 -16.80
C VAL A 132 -21.42 -9.76 -16.35
N ARG A 133 -21.28 -10.85 -17.13
CA ARG A 133 -21.80 -12.18 -16.73
C ARG A 133 -21.27 -12.61 -15.36
N ARG A 134 -19.97 -12.46 -15.13
CA ARG A 134 -19.34 -12.80 -13.84
C ARG A 134 -19.82 -11.90 -12.68
N ALA A 135 -20.03 -10.61 -12.93
CA ALA A 135 -20.59 -9.68 -11.93
C ALA A 135 -22.00 -10.12 -11.51
N ILE A 136 -22.84 -10.49 -12.47
CA ILE A 136 -24.19 -11.04 -12.20
C ILE A 136 -24.10 -12.33 -11.37
N LEU A 137 -23.24 -13.27 -11.77
CA LEU A 137 -23.04 -14.54 -11.06
C LEU A 137 -22.43 -14.34 -9.65
N ALA A 138 -21.66 -13.28 -9.44
CA ALA A 138 -21.16 -12.89 -8.13
C ALA A 138 -22.23 -12.22 -7.26
N GLY A 139 -23.43 -11.96 -7.80
CA GLY A 139 -24.56 -11.42 -7.03
C GLY A 139 -24.58 -9.91 -6.88
N PHE A 140 -23.86 -9.15 -7.73
CA PHE A 140 -24.00 -7.69 -7.79
C PHE A 140 -25.38 -7.29 -8.31
N ASP A 141 -25.89 -6.14 -7.83
CA ASP A 141 -27.16 -5.56 -8.28
C ASP A 141 -27.01 -4.80 -9.61
N GLY A 142 -25.79 -4.59 -10.08
CA GLY A 142 -25.51 -3.91 -11.33
C GLY A 142 -24.03 -3.79 -11.64
N VAL A 143 -23.75 -3.15 -12.79
CA VAL A 143 -22.39 -2.78 -13.21
C VAL A 143 -22.34 -1.31 -13.62
N GLU A 144 -21.19 -0.68 -13.39
CA GLU A 144 -20.87 0.63 -13.98
C GLU A 144 -19.77 0.46 -15.03
N ILE A 145 -20.09 0.81 -16.28
CA ILE A 145 -19.15 0.80 -17.40
C ILE A 145 -18.22 2.00 -17.26
N HIS A 146 -16.92 1.76 -17.12
CA HIS A 146 -15.94 2.82 -16.89
C HIS A 146 -15.47 3.45 -18.21
N GLY A 147 -16.21 4.41 -18.72
CA GLY A 147 -15.89 5.20 -19.91
C GLY A 147 -15.15 6.52 -19.64
N ALA A 148 -14.46 6.61 -18.48
CA ALA A 148 -13.79 7.83 -18.01
C ALA A 148 -12.30 7.63 -17.75
N ASN A 149 -11.64 8.67 -17.23
CA ASN A 149 -10.30 8.68 -16.65
C ASN A 149 -9.21 8.16 -17.59
N THR A 150 -9.36 8.43 -18.88
CA THR A 150 -8.41 8.05 -19.95
C THR A 150 -8.21 6.55 -20.15
N TYR A 151 -9.12 5.69 -19.63
CA TYR A 151 -9.07 4.25 -19.84
C TYR A 151 -9.58 3.81 -21.22
N LEU A 152 -9.55 2.52 -21.52
CA LEU A 152 -9.70 2.00 -22.88
C LEU A 152 -10.95 2.48 -23.59
N ILE A 153 -12.11 2.53 -22.93
CA ILE A 153 -13.37 2.99 -23.54
C ILE A 153 -13.28 4.47 -23.94
N GLN A 154 -12.76 5.31 -23.05
CA GLN A 154 -12.52 6.73 -23.38
C GLN A 154 -11.45 6.84 -24.48
N GLN A 155 -10.40 6.02 -24.46
CA GLN A 155 -9.37 6.02 -25.51
C GLN A 155 -9.96 5.74 -26.90
N PHE A 156 -10.94 4.85 -27.00
CA PHE A 156 -11.65 4.62 -28.28
C PHE A 156 -12.48 5.83 -28.72
N TYR A 157 -13.07 6.56 -27.79
CA TYR A 157 -13.87 7.73 -28.11
C TYR A 157 -13.03 8.98 -28.39
N SER A 158 -11.88 9.12 -27.78
CA SER A 158 -10.99 10.28 -27.90
C SER A 158 -10.35 10.38 -29.30
N PRO A 159 -10.44 11.54 -29.99
CA PRO A 159 -9.71 11.77 -31.23
C PRO A 159 -8.19 11.89 -31.01
N ASN A 160 -7.70 12.05 -29.76
CA ASN A 160 -6.29 12.05 -29.42
C ASN A 160 -5.71 10.64 -29.49
N SER A 161 -6.31 9.71 -28.80
CA SER A 161 -5.80 8.34 -28.64
C SER A 161 -6.31 7.35 -29.70
N ASN A 162 -7.36 7.69 -30.44
CA ASN A 162 -7.91 6.88 -31.52
C ASN A 162 -7.73 7.57 -32.86
N GLN A 163 -6.69 7.17 -33.59
CA GLN A 163 -6.35 7.62 -34.93
C GLN A 163 -6.51 6.47 -35.96
N ARG A 164 -7.47 5.58 -35.72
CA ARG A 164 -7.81 4.48 -36.63
C ARG A 164 -8.53 5.04 -37.86
N ASP A 165 -8.36 4.34 -38.97
CA ASP A 165 -9.02 4.62 -40.26
C ASP A 165 -10.09 3.58 -40.66
N ASP A 166 -10.36 2.63 -39.73
CA ASP A 166 -11.39 1.62 -39.89
C ASP A 166 -12.73 2.04 -39.22
N GLU A 167 -13.66 1.09 -39.13
CA GLU A 167 -15.00 1.33 -38.54
C GLU A 167 -15.00 1.71 -37.06
N TRP A 168 -13.87 1.53 -36.35
CA TRP A 168 -13.70 1.86 -34.95
C TRP A 168 -13.06 3.24 -34.72
N GLY A 169 -12.69 3.98 -35.78
CA GLY A 169 -11.98 5.26 -35.68
C GLY A 169 -12.37 6.28 -36.75
N GLY A 170 -11.64 7.41 -36.82
CA GLY A 170 -11.89 8.51 -37.73
C GLY A 170 -13.06 9.39 -37.30
N SER A 171 -14.27 9.16 -37.82
CA SER A 171 -15.45 9.96 -37.49
C SER A 171 -15.89 9.83 -36.03
N ARG A 172 -16.61 10.83 -35.52
CA ARG A 172 -17.20 10.79 -34.16
C ARG A 172 -18.14 9.59 -33.99
N ASP A 173 -18.93 9.27 -35.04
CA ASP A 173 -19.79 8.08 -35.03
C ASP A 173 -19.03 6.79 -34.91
N ASN A 174 -17.94 6.64 -35.64
CA ASN A 174 -17.11 5.44 -35.58
C ASN A 174 -16.41 5.30 -34.20
N ARG A 175 -15.85 6.40 -33.66
CA ARG A 175 -15.27 6.39 -32.32
C ARG A 175 -16.28 6.05 -31.23
N ALA A 176 -17.56 6.42 -31.39
CA ALA A 176 -18.64 6.06 -30.47
C ALA A 176 -19.05 4.59 -30.55
N ARG A 177 -18.68 3.83 -31.60
CA ARG A 177 -19.09 2.42 -31.77
C ARG A 177 -18.62 1.53 -30.61
N PHE A 178 -17.37 1.69 -30.17
CA PHE A 178 -16.82 0.85 -29.11
C PHE A 178 -17.57 1.03 -27.76
N PRO A 179 -17.72 2.25 -27.19
CA PRO A 179 -18.50 2.43 -25.97
C PRO A 179 -19.95 1.96 -26.10
N LEU A 180 -20.57 2.16 -27.27
CA LEU A 180 -21.94 1.71 -27.53
C LEU A 180 -22.04 0.18 -27.64
N ALA A 181 -21.07 -0.49 -28.27
CA ALA A 181 -21.02 -1.94 -28.37
C ALA A 181 -20.79 -2.59 -26.99
N VAL A 182 -19.98 -1.95 -26.10
CA VAL A 182 -19.83 -2.38 -24.71
C VAL A 182 -21.15 -2.27 -23.95
N LEU A 183 -21.92 -1.20 -24.15
CA LEU A 183 -23.27 -1.09 -23.56
C LEU A 183 -24.22 -2.16 -24.12
N ASP A 184 -24.21 -2.39 -25.44
CA ASP A 184 -25.08 -3.37 -26.11
C ASP A 184 -24.79 -4.81 -25.62
N ILE A 185 -23.51 -5.19 -25.45
CA ILE A 185 -23.14 -6.50 -24.90
C ILE A 185 -23.50 -6.61 -23.40
N THR A 186 -23.39 -5.51 -22.64
CA THR A 186 -23.84 -5.43 -21.24
C THR A 186 -25.32 -5.73 -21.13
N HIS A 187 -26.16 -5.10 -21.92
CA HIS A 187 -27.60 -5.41 -22.00
C HIS A 187 -27.88 -6.84 -22.40
N LYS A 188 -27.11 -7.38 -23.36
CA LYS A 188 -27.26 -8.80 -23.76
C LYS A 188 -27.00 -9.73 -22.59
N MET A 189 -25.95 -9.50 -21.83
CA MET A 189 -25.62 -10.33 -20.66
C MET A 189 -26.64 -10.17 -19.53
N ALA A 190 -27.08 -8.93 -19.24
CA ALA A 190 -28.13 -8.67 -18.27
C ALA A 190 -29.41 -9.43 -18.59
N ARG A 191 -29.91 -9.33 -19.83
CA ARG A 191 -31.11 -10.08 -20.29
C ARG A 191 -30.96 -11.61 -20.19
N GLN A 192 -29.74 -12.14 -20.29
CA GLN A 192 -29.51 -13.58 -20.28
C GLN A 192 -29.32 -14.15 -18.88
N TYR A 193 -28.75 -13.40 -17.95
CA TYR A 193 -28.25 -13.92 -16.66
C TYR A 193 -28.81 -13.18 -15.42
N ALA A 194 -29.43 -12.02 -15.57
CA ALA A 194 -29.99 -11.23 -14.48
C ALA A 194 -31.53 -11.13 -14.56
N ASP A 195 -32.14 -10.53 -13.54
CA ASP A 195 -33.53 -10.07 -13.57
C ASP A 195 -33.64 -8.63 -14.10
N ASP A 196 -34.87 -8.15 -14.25
CA ASP A 196 -35.19 -6.81 -14.79
C ASP A 196 -34.74 -5.66 -13.84
N ALA A 197 -34.28 -5.97 -12.64
CA ALA A 197 -33.81 -4.98 -11.66
C ALA A 197 -32.30 -4.73 -11.73
N PHE A 198 -31.58 -5.40 -12.63
CA PHE A 198 -30.13 -5.22 -12.78
C PHE A 198 -29.79 -3.84 -13.36
N ILE A 199 -28.93 -3.11 -12.66
CA ILE A 199 -28.62 -1.69 -12.93
C ILE A 199 -27.39 -1.58 -13.84
N ILE A 200 -27.48 -0.79 -14.90
CA ILE A 200 -26.40 -0.52 -15.86
C ILE A 200 -26.06 0.97 -15.86
N GLY A 201 -24.97 1.34 -15.18
CA GLY A 201 -24.45 2.70 -15.17
C GLY A 201 -23.33 2.92 -16.19
N TYR A 202 -23.10 4.19 -16.53
CA TYR A 202 -21.97 4.59 -17.37
C TYR A 202 -21.26 5.82 -16.80
N ARG A 203 -19.97 5.67 -16.50
CA ARG A 203 -19.13 6.78 -16.02
C ARG A 203 -18.34 7.39 -17.17
N PHE A 204 -18.28 8.72 -17.22
CA PHE A 204 -17.63 9.46 -18.30
C PHE A 204 -16.81 10.66 -17.80
N SER A 205 -15.71 10.97 -18.51
CA SER A 205 -15.00 12.24 -18.37
C SER A 205 -15.62 13.24 -19.36
N PRO A 206 -16.04 14.44 -18.91
CA PRO A 206 -16.76 15.37 -19.81
C PRO A 206 -15.86 16.02 -20.87
N GLU A 207 -14.55 16.11 -20.62
CA GLU A 207 -13.59 16.78 -21.50
C GLU A 207 -12.18 16.21 -21.31
N GLU A 208 -11.32 16.42 -22.31
CA GLU A 208 -9.88 16.16 -22.30
C GLU A 208 -9.09 17.45 -22.55
N MET A 209 -7.93 17.58 -21.93
CA MET A 209 -7.03 18.73 -22.14
C MET A 209 -6.30 18.66 -23.49
N GLU A 210 -6.13 17.49 -24.05
CA GLU A 210 -5.38 17.22 -25.26
C GLU A 210 -6.01 17.92 -26.49
N VAL A 211 -5.17 18.21 -27.50
CA VAL A 211 -5.58 18.77 -28.78
C VAL A 211 -4.99 17.91 -29.92
N PRO A 212 -5.86 17.22 -30.70
CA PRO A 212 -7.30 17.06 -30.52
C PRO A 212 -7.63 16.28 -29.25
N GLY A 213 -8.84 16.45 -28.71
CA GLY A 213 -9.34 15.76 -27.54
C GLY A 213 -10.85 15.80 -27.49
N ILE A 214 -11.45 15.05 -26.57
CA ILE A 214 -12.90 15.08 -26.32
C ILE A 214 -13.29 16.50 -25.86
N ARG A 215 -14.30 17.08 -26.48
CA ARG A 215 -14.94 18.33 -26.09
C ARG A 215 -16.33 18.06 -25.56
N PHE A 216 -16.89 19.01 -24.82
CA PHE A 216 -18.19 18.82 -24.17
C PHE A 216 -19.31 18.46 -25.16
N ASP A 217 -19.29 19.03 -26.37
CA ASP A 217 -20.21 18.64 -27.46
C ASP A 217 -20.05 17.18 -27.91
N ASP A 218 -18.85 16.66 -27.91
CA ASP A 218 -18.60 15.23 -28.19
C ASP A 218 -19.19 14.37 -27.09
N THR A 219 -19.00 14.79 -25.83
CA THR A 219 -19.59 14.10 -24.67
C THR A 219 -21.11 14.09 -24.76
N MET A 220 -21.75 15.22 -24.97
CA MET A 220 -23.23 15.30 -25.15
C MET A 220 -23.72 14.37 -26.25
N TYR A 221 -23.02 14.33 -27.40
CA TYR A 221 -23.33 13.41 -28.49
C TYR A 221 -23.28 11.92 -28.06
N LEU A 222 -22.28 11.52 -27.32
CA LEU A 222 -22.18 10.14 -26.82
C LEU A 222 -23.28 9.83 -25.81
N LEU A 223 -23.53 10.74 -24.85
CA LEU A 223 -24.53 10.55 -23.80
C LEU A 223 -25.96 10.40 -24.40
N GLU A 224 -26.32 11.16 -25.42
CA GLU A 224 -27.58 11.00 -26.13
C GLU A 224 -27.73 9.59 -26.74
N LYS A 225 -26.64 9.03 -27.29
CA LYS A 225 -26.67 7.69 -27.88
C LYS A 225 -26.72 6.58 -26.79
N LEU A 226 -26.10 6.82 -25.62
CA LEU A 226 -26.18 5.91 -24.48
C LEU A 226 -27.61 5.93 -23.88
N ALA A 227 -28.19 7.12 -23.68
CA ALA A 227 -29.56 7.27 -23.19
C ALA A 227 -30.58 6.57 -24.09
N ALA A 228 -30.45 6.75 -25.42
CA ALA A 228 -31.30 6.08 -26.41
C ALA A 228 -31.20 4.53 -26.39
N ARG A 229 -30.15 3.95 -25.77
CA ARG A 229 -29.95 2.51 -25.57
C ARG A 229 -30.37 2.01 -24.19
N GLY A 230 -30.82 2.91 -23.29
CA GLY A 230 -31.40 2.52 -22.01
C GLY A 230 -30.37 2.32 -20.89
N VAL A 231 -29.33 3.17 -20.81
CA VAL A 231 -28.49 3.24 -19.62
C VAL A 231 -29.32 3.76 -18.43
N ASP A 232 -29.13 3.17 -17.23
CA ASP A 232 -29.95 3.48 -16.06
C ASP A 232 -29.48 4.75 -15.32
N TYR A 233 -28.19 5.07 -15.36
CA TYR A 233 -27.65 6.34 -14.86
C TYR A 233 -26.36 6.72 -15.57
N LEU A 234 -26.06 8.01 -15.53
CA LEU A 234 -24.83 8.61 -16.03
C LEU A 234 -24.03 9.20 -14.86
N HIS A 235 -22.74 8.94 -14.80
CA HIS A 235 -21.87 9.36 -13.71
C HIS A 235 -20.75 10.26 -14.21
N PHE A 236 -20.78 11.54 -13.87
CA PHE A 236 -19.67 12.46 -14.13
C PHE A 236 -18.40 12.02 -13.41
N SER A 237 -17.27 12.09 -14.09
CA SER A 237 -15.95 11.90 -13.48
C SER A 237 -15.22 13.23 -13.44
N VAL A 238 -15.40 13.97 -12.34
CA VAL A 238 -14.83 15.30 -12.12
C VAL A 238 -14.23 15.44 -10.72
N GLY A 239 -13.27 16.36 -10.56
CA GLY A 239 -12.60 16.59 -9.26
C GLY A 239 -13.38 17.50 -8.31
N ALA A 240 -14.32 18.28 -8.82
CA ALA A 240 -15.23 19.14 -8.05
C ALA A 240 -16.62 19.10 -8.67
N THR A 241 -17.68 19.03 -7.83
CA THR A 241 -19.08 18.91 -8.25
C THR A 241 -19.49 20.00 -9.22
N LEU A 242 -19.14 21.24 -8.97
CA LEU A 242 -19.43 22.40 -9.82
C LEU A 242 -18.24 22.82 -10.69
N ARG A 243 -17.45 21.86 -11.17
CA ARG A 243 -16.31 22.17 -12.03
C ARG A 243 -16.75 22.79 -13.37
N PRO A 244 -16.22 23.97 -13.74
CA PRO A 244 -16.39 24.52 -15.09
C PRO A 244 -15.55 23.74 -16.12
N SER A 245 -15.59 24.18 -17.38
CA SER A 245 -14.74 23.62 -18.44
C SER A 245 -13.25 23.78 -18.10
N ILE A 246 -12.47 22.72 -18.37
CA ILE A 246 -10.99 22.77 -18.30
C ILE A 246 -10.37 23.17 -19.64
N VAL A 247 -11.18 23.23 -20.68
CA VAL A 247 -10.77 23.59 -22.07
C VAL A 247 -11.06 25.04 -22.34
N ASP A 248 -12.30 25.48 -22.08
CA ASP A 248 -12.70 26.88 -22.15
C ASP A 248 -12.72 27.50 -20.75
N THR A 249 -11.58 27.99 -20.33
CA THR A 249 -11.40 28.63 -19.01
C THR A 249 -12.01 30.04 -18.93
N SER A 250 -12.51 30.58 -20.05
CA SER A 250 -13.19 31.88 -20.06
C SER A 250 -14.66 31.81 -19.63
N ASP A 251 -15.27 30.62 -19.67
CA ASP A 251 -16.64 30.38 -19.25
C ASP A 251 -16.69 29.70 -17.88
N PRO A 252 -17.07 30.41 -16.79
CA PRO A 252 -17.12 29.86 -15.45
C PRO A 252 -18.35 28.96 -15.20
N THR A 253 -19.25 28.79 -16.17
CA THR A 253 -20.47 27.99 -16.00
C THR A 253 -20.13 26.53 -15.67
N PRO A 254 -20.64 25.96 -14.57
CA PRO A 254 -20.44 24.54 -14.23
C PRO A 254 -20.88 23.60 -15.35
N LEU A 255 -20.13 22.54 -15.59
CA LEU A 255 -20.42 21.57 -16.64
C LEU A 255 -21.81 20.90 -16.47
N ILE A 256 -22.27 20.76 -15.23
CA ILE A 256 -23.62 20.22 -14.96
C ILE A 256 -24.71 21.17 -15.46
N GLU A 257 -24.56 22.47 -15.31
CA GLU A 257 -25.53 23.44 -15.82
C GLU A 257 -25.55 23.44 -17.35
N LYS A 258 -24.36 23.35 -18.00
CA LYS A 258 -24.27 23.18 -19.46
C LYS A 258 -24.96 21.88 -19.91
N TYR A 259 -24.77 20.78 -19.19
CA TYR A 259 -25.45 19.52 -19.44
C TYR A 259 -26.96 19.69 -19.37
N CYS A 260 -27.49 20.30 -18.32
CA CYS A 260 -28.91 20.53 -18.16
C CYS A 260 -29.51 21.41 -19.26
N ALA A 261 -28.75 22.40 -19.73
CA ALA A 261 -29.18 23.28 -20.83
C ALA A 261 -29.17 22.61 -22.21
N MET A 262 -28.30 21.61 -22.43
CA MET A 262 -28.08 20.96 -23.73
C MET A 262 -28.79 19.60 -23.88
N ARG A 263 -29.23 18.96 -22.80
CA ARG A 263 -29.80 17.61 -22.83
C ARG A 263 -31.14 17.56 -23.54
N SER A 264 -31.37 16.53 -24.35
CA SER A 264 -32.67 16.23 -24.96
C SER A 264 -33.68 15.72 -23.92
N GLU A 265 -34.97 15.59 -24.34
CA GLU A 265 -35.99 14.95 -23.52
C GLU A 265 -35.60 13.49 -23.15
N THR A 266 -35.00 12.75 -24.08
CA THR A 266 -34.54 11.36 -23.83
C THR A 266 -33.42 11.32 -22.78
N LEU A 267 -32.42 12.18 -22.94
CA LEU A 267 -31.30 12.25 -22.01
C LEU A 267 -31.74 12.76 -20.63
N ALA A 268 -32.73 13.63 -20.56
CA ALA A 268 -33.31 14.15 -19.32
C ALA A 268 -34.10 13.10 -18.49
N GLN A 269 -34.42 11.94 -19.07
CA GLN A 269 -35.03 10.82 -18.35
C GLN A 269 -33.97 9.93 -17.63
N VAL A 270 -32.70 10.08 -17.98
CA VAL A 270 -31.62 9.31 -17.36
C VAL A 270 -31.05 10.08 -16.18
N PRO A 271 -31.12 9.55 -14.96
CA PRO A 271 -30.54 10.18 -13.78
C PRO A 271 -29.04 10.45 -13.96
N VAL A 272 -28.62 11.65 -13.56
CA VAL A 272 -27.20 12.03 -13.61
C VAL A 272 -26.61 12.17 -12.21
N MET A 273 -25.46 11.52 -12.01
CA MET A 273 -24.73 11.47 -10.74
C MET A 273 -23.53 12.40 -10.77
N GLY A 274 -23.44 13.29 -9.75
CA GLY A 274 -22.30 14.17 -9.52
C GLY A 274 -21.30 13.58 -8.52
N VAL A 275 -20.04 14.00 -8.63
CA VAL A 275 -18.98 13.61 -7.69
C VAL A 275 -17.95 14.75 -7.56
N GLY A 276 -17.29 14.83 -6.41
CA GLY A 276 -16.12 15.70 -6.20
C GLY A 276 -16.33 16.75 -5.11
N GLY A 277 -15.52 16.68 -4.06
CA GLY A 277 -15.48 17.67 -2.98
C GLY A 277 -16.59 17.59 -1.94
N VAL A 278 -17.50 16.62 -2.03
CA VAL A 278 -18.65 16.49 -1.12
C VAL A 278 -18.19 15.92 0.22
N VAL A 279 -18.43 16.68 1.29
CA VAL A 279 -18.10 16.32 2.68
C VAL A 279 -19.32 16.45 3.58
N ASN A 280 -20.07 17.55 3.49
CA ASN A 280 -21.23 17.87 4.30
C ASN A 280 -22.55 17.89 3.50
N VAL A 281 -23.66 18.06 4.19
CA VAL A 281 -25.00 18.18 3.59
C VAL A 281 -25.04 19.32 2.58
N ALA A 282 -24.49 20.49 2.95
CA ALA A 282 -24.48 21.67 2.08
C ALA A 282 -23.77 21.41 0.73
N ASP A 283 -22.69 20.62 0.72
CA ASP A 283 -21.99 20.26 -0.52
C ASP A 283 -22.86 19.36 -1.41
N ALA A 284 -23.60 18.42 -0.78
CA ALA A 284 -24.50 17.52 -1.51
C ALA A 284 -25.70 18.28 -2.09
N GLU A 285 -26.36 19.12 -1.28
CA GLU A 285 -27.48 19.98 -1.69
C GLU A 285 -27.07 20.90 -2.81
N LEU A 286 -25.91 21.55 -2.72
CA LEU A 286 -25.36 22.39 -3.75
C LEU A 286 -25.25 21.66 -5.11
N GLY A 287 -24.84 20.41 -5.11
CA GLY A 287 -24.81 19.59 -6.33
C GLY A 287 -26.20 19.32 -6.90
N LEU A 288 -27.15 18.95 -6.04
CA LEU A 288 -28.54 18.68 -6.42
C LEU A 288 -29.22 19.96 -6.98
N ASP A 289 -29.01 21.11 -6.34
CA ASP A 289 -29.58 22.40 -6.77
C ASP A 289 -29.08 22.84 -8.14
N HIS A 290 -27.89 22.40 -8.54
CA HIS A 290 -27.32 22.71 -9.87
C HIS A 290 -27.65 21.68 -10.95
N GLY A 291 -28.42 20.62 -10.62
CA GLY A 291 -29.01 19.73 -11.60
C GLY A 291 -28.54 18.28 -11.63
N TYR A 292 -27.75 17.86 -10.67
CA TYR A 292 -27.52 16.42 -10.45
C TYR A 292 -28.75 15.79 -9.79
N ASP A 293 -29.08 14.56 -10.16
CA ASP A 293 -30.14 13.77 -9.55
C ASP A 293 -29.64 12.92 -8.38
N LEU A 294 -28.33 12.57 -8.41
CA LEU A 294 -27.67 11.73 -7.45
C LEU A 294 -26.28 12.30 -7.10
N ILE A 295 -25.84 12.08 -5.88
CA ILE A 295 -24.49 12.50 -5.43
C ILE A 295 -23.67 11.28 -5.03
N ALA A 296 -22.49 11.12 -5.65
CA ALA A 296 -21.49 10.13 -5.28
C ALA A 296 -20.43 10.74 -4.35
N VAL A 297 -20.17 10.07 -3.25
CA VAL A 297 -19.23 10.53 -2.21
C VAL A 297 -18.03 9.62 -2.17
N GLY A 298 -16.84 10.20 -2.28
CA GLY A 298 -15.56 9.48 -2.27
C GLY A 298 -14.85 9.58 -0.93
N ARG A 299 -13.93 10.53 -0.80
CA ARG A 299 -13.01 10.67 0.35
C ARG A 299 -13.70 10.74 1.70
N ALA A 300 -14.85 11.39 1.80
CA ALA A 300 -15.60 11.44 3.04
C ALA A 300 -16.06 10.05 3.51
N CYS A 301 -16.41 9.13 2.60
CA CYS A 301 -16.69 7.74 2.94
C CYS A 301 -15.45 6.94 3.35
N ILE A 302 -14.23 7.37 2.97
CA ILE A 302 -13.00 6.76 3.49
C ILE A 302 -12.81 7.18 4.95
N ALA A 303 -12.92 8.48 5.23
CA ALA A 303 -12.75 9.04 6.58
C ALA A 303 -13.85 8.64 7.55
N TYR A 304 -15.08 8.55 7.05
CA TYR A 304 -16.28 8.25 7.84
C TYR A 304 -17.06 7.10 7.19
N PRO A 305 -16.87 5.86 7.60
CA PRO A 305 -17.62 4.72 7.07
C PRO A 305 -19.14 4.88 7.18
N ASP A 306 -19.61 5.56 8.21
CA ASP A 306 -21.01 5.90 8.51
C ASP A 306 -21.40 7.32 8.04
N TRP A 307 -20.69 7.88 7.06
CA TRP A 307 -20.85 9.25 6.57
C TRP A 307 -22.30 9.68 6.41
N ALA A 308 -23.14 8.89 5.72
CA ALA A 308 -24.51 9.28 5.45
C ALA A 308 -25.38 9.35 6.72
N ALA A 309 -25.11 8.48 7.71
CA ALA A 309 -25.80 8.55 9.00
C ALA A 309 -25.39 9.81 9.80
N ARG A 310 -24.12 10.18 9.78
CA ARG A 310 -23.61 11.37 10.47
C ARG A 310 -24.19 12.65 9.91
N ILE A 311 -24.15 12.83 8.59
CA ILE A 311 -24.74 14.03 7.98
C ILE A 311 -26.26 14.10 8.15
N ALA A 312 -26.96 12.96 8.13
CA ALA A 312 -28.38 12.88 8.43
C ALA A 312 -28.71 13.26 9.90
N ALA A 313 -27.77 13.05 10.82
CA ALA A 313 -27.85 13.50 12.20
C ALA A 313 -27.50 15.00 12.37
N GLY A 314 -27.10 15.68 11.30
CA GLY A 314 -26.73 17.11 11.31
C GLY A 314 -25.31 17.37 11.77
N GLU A 315 -24.41 16.37 11.71
CA GLU A 315 -23.02 16.57 12.03
C GLU A 315 -22.32 17.32 10.89
N GLU A 316 -21.53 18.36 11.26
CA GLU A 316 -20.59 19.02 10.34
C GLU A 316 -19.26 18.28 10.41
N LEU A 317 -18.78 17.80 9.26
CA LEU A 317 -17.59 16.97 9.16
C LEU A 317 -16.44 17.73 8.52
N GLU A 318 -15.25 17.48 9.03
CA GLU A 318 -14.00 17.91 8.39
C GLU A 318 -13.33 16.71 7.70
N LEU A 319 -12.75 16.93 6.51
CA LEU A 319 -12.14 15.86 5.74
C LEU A 319 -10.71 15.54 6.24
N PHE A 320 -10.63 14.83 7.35
CA PHE A 320 -9.38 14.28 7.86
C PHE A 320 -9.60 12.91 8.52
N ILE A 321 -8.52 12.20 8.76
CA ILE A 321 -8.50 10.90 9.43
C ILE A 321 -7.43 10.95 10.52
N ASP A 322 -7.78 10.60 11.76
CA ASP A 322 -6.80 10.43 12.82
C ASP A 322 -5.85 9.28 12.49
N SER A 323 -4.55 9.52 12.62
CA SER A 323 -3.49 8.55 12.29
C SER A 323 -3.63 7.23 13.05
N THR A 324 -4.30 7.23 14.21
CA THR A 324 -4.51 6.05 15.06
C THR A 324 -5.74 5.24 14.66
N GLN A 325 -6.65 5.79 13.85
CA GLN A 325 -7.97 5.20 13.57
C GLN A 325 -8.02 4.26 12.36
N ARG A 326 -6.91 4.03 11.65
CA ARG A 326 -6.89 3.22 10.43
C ARG A 326 -7.65 1.90 10.55
N GLU A 327 -7.41 1.14 11.63
CA GLU A 327 -8.03 -0.17 11.85
C GLU A 327 -9.51 -0.05 12.22
N ALA A 328 -9.86 0.88 13.10
CA ALA A 328 -11.25 1.13 13.49
C ALA A 328 -12.12 1.56 12.29
N LEU A 329 -11.53 2.26 11.33
CA LEU A 329 -12.17 2.68 10.08
C LEU A 329 -12.09 1.61 8.97
N HIS A 330 -11.52 0.44 9.26
CA HIS A 330 -11.31 -0.64 8.28
C HIS A 330 -10.65 -0.16 6.98
N ILE A 331 -9.63 0.74 7.08
CA ILE A 331 -8.89 1.23 5.92
C ILE A 331 -7.72 0.29 5.65
N PRO A 332 -7.69 -0.41 4.50
CA PRO A 332 -6.59 -1.29 4.15
C PRO A 332 -5.25 -0.55 4.04
N GLU A 333 -4.16 -1.20 4.38
CA GLU A 333 -2.82 -0.59 4.35
C GLU A 333 -2.43 -0.01 2.97
N PRO A 334 -2.71 -0.68 1.82
CA PRO A 334 -2.40 -0.09 0.52
C PRO A 334 -3.17 1.20 0.24
N LEU A 335 -4.44 1.27 0.66
CA LEU A 335 -5.25 2.49 0.54
C LEU A 335 -4.76 3.59 1.50
N TRP A 336 -4.34 3.23 2.71
CA TRP A 336 -3.78 4.16 3.70
C TRP A 336 -2.58 4.93 3.18
N ARG A 337 -1.74 4.26 2.38
CA ARG A 337 -0.54 4.85 1.74
C ARG A 337 -0.81 5.49 0.39
N PHE A 338 -2.04 5.51 -0.05
CA PHE A 338 -2.38 6.20 -1.29
C PHE A 338 -2.33 7.71 -1.03
N SER A 339 -1.62 8.47 -1.86
CA SER A 339 -1.37 9.90 -1.65
C SER A 339 -2.64 10.73 -1.35
N LEU A 340 -3.75 10.33 -1.94
CA LEU A 340 -5.07 10.95 -1.70
C LEU A 340 -5.55 10.76 -0.25
N VAL A 341 -5.23 9.62 0.37
CA VAL A 341 -5.60 9.30 1.76
C VAL A 341 -4.54 9.86 2.72
N GLU A 342 -3.26 9.73 2.39
CA GLU A 342 -2.17 10.34 3.16
C GLU A 342 -2.39 11.83 3.39
N ALA A 343 -2.89 12.55 2.38
CA ALA A 343 -3.22 13.97 2.50
C ALA A 343 -4.36 14.28 3.50
N MET A 344 -5.15 13.29 3.90
CA MET A 344 -6.22 13.44 4.90
C MET A 344 -5.78 13.01 6.30
N ILE A 345 -4.65 12.33 6.45
CA ILE A 345 -4.21 11.79 7.74
C ILE A 345 -3.64 12.94 8.59
N ARG A 346 -4.17 13.07 9.80
CA ARG A 346 -3.68 13.98 10.84
C ARG A 346 -3.42 13.18 12.10
N ASP A 347 -2.38 13.54 12.82
CA ASP A 347 -2.15 13.01 14.16
C ASP A 347 -2.94 13.87 15.17
N MET A 348 -4.17 13.43 15.46
CA MET A 348 -5.06 14.12 16.40
C MET A 348 -4.61 13.92 17.85
N SER A 349 -3.81 12.90 18.14
CA SER A 349 -3.24 12.69 19.48
C SER A 349 -2.27 13.83 19.86
N MET A 350 -1.81 14.60 18.87
CA MET A 350 -0.91 15.73 19.05
C MET A 350 -1.64 17.06 19.33
N GLY A 351 -2.93 17.19 19.02
CA GLY A 351 -3.73 18.40 19.29
C GLY A 351 -4.02 18.64 20.78
N ASP A 352 -4.13 17.56 21.55
CA ASP A 352 -4.29 17.56 23.01
C ASP A 352 -3.01 17.08 23.74
N ALA A 353 -1.91 16.89 23.01
CA ALA A 353 -0.65 16.42 23.59
C ALA A 353 -0.10 17.49 24.55
N LYS A 354 0.01 17.12 25.80
CA LYS A 354 0.78 17.90 26.77
C LYS A 354 2.25 17.56 26.59
N PHE A 355 3.06 18.60 26.57
CA PHE A 355 4.51 18.50 26.48
C PHE A 355 5.14 18.86 27.81
N LYS A 356 6.27 18.25 28.12
CA LYS A 356 7.18 18.79 29.12
C LYS A 356 7.81 20.03 28.52
N PRO A 357 7.60 21.24 29.10
CA PRO A 357 8.21 22.47 28.58
C PRO A 357 9.73 22.36 28.55
N GLY A 358 10.33 22.82 27.47
CA GLY A 358 11.79 22.80 27.33
C GLY A 358 12.25 22.93 25.89
N MET A 359 13.55 23.06 25.73
CA MET A 359 14.22 23.12 24.43
C MET A 359 14.86 21.74 24.13
N PHE A 360 14.53 21.17 23.00
CA PHE A 360 15.02 19.88 22.53
C PHE A 360 15.94 20.12 21.33
N VAL A 361 17.16 19.61 21.40
CA VAL A 361 18.15 19.72 20.32
C VAL A 361 18.11 18.44 19.50
N GLU A 362 17.78 18.55 18.21
CA GLU A 362 17.68 17.42 17.31
C GLU A 362 18.68 17.54 16.16
N THR A 363 19.41 16.45 15.92
CA THR A 363 20.27 16.33 14.75
C THR A 363 19.55 15.50 13.69
N VAL A 364 19.41 16.05 12.49
CA VAL A 364 18.73 15.44 11.35
C VAL A 364 19.56 15.62 10.07
N GLN A 365 19.30 14.78 9.09
CA GLN A 365 19.94 14.85 7.77
C GLN A 365 18.94 15.35 6.73
N ASP A 366 19.33 16.35 5.93
CA ASP A 366 18.78 16.51 4.59
C ASP A 366 19.65 15.72 3.59
N ASP A 367 19.36 15.77 2.28
CA ASP A 367 20.01 14.90 1.30
C ASP A 367 21.54 14.91 1.35
N ALA A 368 22.17 15.99 1.75
CA ALA A 368 23.61 16.20 1.71
C ALA A 368 24.22 16.70 3.03
N ASN A 369 23.41 17.22 3.96
CA ASN A 369 23.90 18.00 5.09
C ASN A 369 23.32 17.51 6.42
N GLU A 370 24.13 17.63 7.47
CA GLU A 370 23.67 17.47 8.85
C GLU A 370 23.16 18.81 9.37
N LEU A 371 21.91 18.84 9.85
CA LEU A 371 21.28 20.01 10.44
C LEU A 371 21.08 19.78 11.92
N VAL A 372 21.40 20.80 12.73
CA VAL A 372 21.08 20.81 14.17
C VAL A 372 19.96 21.82 14.38
N ILE A 373 18.82 21.35 14.89
CA ILE A 373 17.59 22.13 15.06
C ILE A 373 17.20 22.12 16.53
N ASN A 374 17.02 23.31 17.10
CA ASN A 374 16.45 23.50 18.42
C ASN A 374 14.94 23.60 18.29
N VAL A 375 14.20 22.81 19.05
CA VAL A 375 12.74 22.85 19.11
C VAL A 375 12.32 23.19 20.52
N SER A 376 11.70 24.33 20.70
CA SER A 376 11.15 24.77 21.99
C SER A 376 9.68 24.36 22.09
N LEU A 377 9.34 23.61 23.13
CA LEU A 377 7.98 23.15 23.42
C LEU A 377 7.47 23.79 24.71
N GLU A 378 6.24 24.22 24.73
CA GLU A 378 5.47 24.58 25.91
C GLU A 378 4.38 23.53 26.17
N ASN A 379 3.60 23.66 27.25
CA ASN A 379 2.70 22.60 27.74
C ASN A 379 1.79 21.99 26.69
N ASP A 380 1.39 22.76 25.67
CA ASP A 380 0.39 22.36 24.68
C ASP A 380 0.74 22.79 23.23
N HIS A 381 1.91 23.42 23.03
CA HIS A 381 2.28 23.90 21.71
C HIS A 381 3.78 23.94 21.44
N ILE A 382 4.12 23.99 20.13
CA ILE A 382 5.46 24.23 19.63
C ILE A 382 5.73 25.72 19.68
N ALA A 383 6.57 26.17 20.64
CA ALA A 383 6.80 27.58 20.88
C ALA A 383 7.79 28.19 19.88
N ASP A 384 8.83 27.44 19.49
CA ASP A 384 9.81 27.91 18.51
C ASP A 384 10.61 26.78 17.87
N ILE A 385 11.20 27.08 16.70
CA ILE A 385 12.07 26.17 15.94
C ILE A 385 13.24 27.00 15.41
N GLU A 386 14.46 26.71 15.84
CA GLU A 386 15.66 27.44 15.45
C GLU A 386 16.67 26.52 14.76
N LEU A 387 17.30 26.99 13.71
CA LEU A 387 18.43 26.32 13.08
C LEU A 387 19.71 26.63 13.87
N ALA A 388 20.14 25.73 14.74
CA ALA A 388 21.31 25.90 15.57
C ALA A 388 22.64 25.75 14.82
N ALA A 389 22.69 24.82 13.85
CA ALA A 389 23.84 24.62 12.96
C ALA A 389 23.43 24.03 11.60
N SER A 390 24.04 24.56 10.55
CA SER A 390 23.95 24.03 9.19
C SER A 390 25.26 24.33 8.45
N PRO A 391 25.83 23.41 7.65
CA PRO A 391 26.95 23.67 6.78
C PRO A 391 26.58 24.55 5.57
N VAL A 392 25.29 24.71 5.28
CA VAL A 392 24.76 25.52 4.18
C VAL A 392 23.98 26.71 4.74
N GLN A 393 24.34 27.91 4.29
CA GLN A 393 23.70 29.17 4.69
C GLN A 393 23.46 30.05 3.45
N THR A 394 22.83 29.51 2.42
CA THR A 394 22.38 30.32 1.28
C THR A 394 21.09 31.04 1.60
N VAL A 395 20.79 32.13 0.89
CA VAL A 395 19.54 32.88 1.07
C VAL A 395 18.33 32.00 0.80
N GLU A 396 18.40 31.12 -0.22
CA GLU A 396 17.33 30.20 -0.55
C GLU A 396 17.11 29.18 0.57
N PHE A 397 18.18 28.63 1.14
CA PHE A 397 18.10 27.69 2.25
C PHE A 397 17.45 28.32 3.50
N THR A 398 17.87 29.54 3.84
CA THR A 398 17.33 30.26 5.00
C THR A 398 15.86 30.64 4.78
N THR A 399 15.49 31.08 3.58
CA THR A 399 14.09 31.41 3.24
C THR A 399 13.18 30.20 3.34
N SER A 400 13.61 29.06 2.79
CA SER A 400 12.83 27.80 2.87
C SER A 400 12.71 27.28 4.31
N PHE A 401 13.77 27.46 5.13
CA PHE A 401 13.72 27.11 6.55
C PHE A 401 12.68 27.95 7.31
N GLU A 402 12.69 29.27 7.13
CA GLU A 402 11.73 30.14 7.77
C GLU A 402 10.30 29.87 7.32
N GLU A 403 10.08 29.57 6.05
CA GLU A 403 8.75 29.23 5.54
C GLU A 403 8.20 27.92 6.13
N ILE A 404 9.01 26.87 6.22
CA ILE A 404 8.57 25.59 6.84
C ILE A 404 8.38 25.76 8.35
N ARG A 405 9.24 26.53 9.00
CA ARG A 405 9.12 26.90 10.41
C ARG A 405 7.78 27.57 10.70
N GLU A 406 7.42 28.63 9.95
CA GLU A 406 6.14 29.33 10.11
C GLU A 406 4.93 28.42 9.89
N ARG A 407 4.97 27.53 8.90
CA ARG A 407 3.90 26.56 8.67
C ARG A 407 3.70 25.63 9.87
N ILE A 408 4.79 25.11 10.44
CA ILE A 408 4.75 24.22 11.60
C ILE A 408 4.24 24.95 12.84
N LEU A 409 4.74 26.14 13.13
CA LEU A 409 4.31 26.94 14.29
C LEU A 409 2.82 27.33 14.19
N THR A 410 2.38 27.77 13.01
CA THR A 410 0.98 28.14 12.77
C THR A 410 0.03 26.94 12.91
N ALA A 411 0.43 25.78 12.39
CA ALA A 411 -0.36 24.56 12.46
C ALA A 411 -0.23 23.81 13.80
N ASN A 412 0.73 24.20 14.63
CA ASN A 412 1.12 23.50 15.88
C ASN A 412 1.40 22.00 15.67
N THR A 413 1.96 21.62 14.50
CA THR A 413 2.24 20.24 14.13
C THR A 413 3.34 20.18 13.08
N PRO A 414 4.22 19.14 13.09
CA PRO A 414 5.16 18.90 12.00
C PRO A 414 4.50 18.40 10.71
N HIS A 415 3.22 18.06 10.73
CA HIS A 415 2.48 17.52 9.59
C HIS A 415 1.94 18.64 8.68
N VAL A 416 2.85 19.37 8.06
CA VAL A 416 2.56 20.44 7.09
C VAL A 416 3.15 20.09 5.73
N ASP A 417 2.66 20.73 4.66
CA ASP A 417 3.22 20.55 3.32
C ASP A 417 4.67 21.04 3.24
N ALA A 418 5.52 20.26 2.58
CA ALA A 418 6.90 20.65 2.29
C ALA A 418 6.95 21.88 1.35
N ILE A 419 8.03 22.64 1.43
CA ILE A 419 8.26 23.79 0.56
C ILE A 419 8.67 23.30 -0.83
N SER A 420 7.99 23.78 -1.86
CA SER A 420 8.30 23.44 -3.25
C SER A 420 9.73 23.86 -3.61
N GLY A 421 10.53 22.92 -4.10
CA GLY A 421 11.95 23.13 -4.39
C GLY A 421 12.90 22.95 -3.19
N ALA A 422 12.38 22.75 -1.96
CA ALA A 422 13.16 22.49 -0.75
C ALA A 422 12.59 21.30 0.06
N THR A 423 12.14 20.25 -0.63
CA THR A 423 11.43 19.12 -0.01
C THR A 423 12.28 18.39 1.02
N SER A 424 13.54 18.09 0.72
CA SER A 424 14.46 17.36 1.63
C SER A 424 14.72 18.15 2.92
N GLN A 425 14.97 19.42 2.83
CA GLN A 425 15.13 20.30 3.98
C GLN A 425 13.85 20.36 4.81
N SER A 426 12.70 20.52 4.17
CA SER A 426 11.40 20.56 4.85
C SER A 426 11.13 19.28 5.62
N GLU A 427 11.40 18.12 5.03
CA GLU A 427 11.25 16.82 5.69
C GLU A 427 12.24 16.64 6.86
N ALA A 428 13.46 17.17 6.76
CA ALA A 428 14.42 17.17 7.86
C ALA A 428 13.91 17.99 9.06
N VAL A 429 13.39 19.21 8.82
CA VAL A 429 12.81 20.06 9.88
C VAL A 429 11.60 19.39 10.53
N LYS A 430 10.67 18.88 9.74
CA LYS A 430 9.49 18.14 10.22
C LYS A 430 9.88 16.96 11.11
N LYS A 431 10.90 16.19 10.70
CA LYS A 431 11.43 15.06 11.46
C LYS A 431 12.07 15.48 12.79
N ALA A 432 12.77 16.59 12.83
CA ALA A 432 13.33 17.14 14.06
C ALA A 432 12.22 17.50 15.05
N VAL A 433 11.20 18.21 14.59
CA VAL A 433 10.06 18.59 15.44
C VAL A 433 9.32 17.37 15.97
N ALA A 434 9.02 16.39 15.13
CA ALA A 434 8.36 15.15 15.55
C ALA A 434 9.16 14.38 16.63
N LYS A 435 10.50 14.32 16.50
CA LYS A 435 11.38 13.73 17.50
C LYS A 435 11.35 14.47 18.83
N ALA A 436 11.42 15.81 18.79
CA ALA A 436 11.36 16.64 19.97
C ALA A 436 10.05 16.46 20.74
N MET A 437 8.92 16.47 20.02
CA MET A 437 7.59 16.25 20.59
C MET A 437 7.49 14.87 21.26
N LEU A 438 7.99 13.81 20.61
CA LEU A 438 8.00 12.46 21.16
C LEU A 438 8.86 12.35 22.43
N LYS A 439 10.03 12.97 22.46
CA LYS A 439 10.91 13.02 23.65
C LYS A 439 10.23 13.73 24.81
N SER A 440 9.60 14.88 24.51
CA SER A 440 8.89 15.68 25.49
C SER A 440 7.69 14.93 26.10
N SER A 441 6.86 14.28 25.28
CA SER A 441 5.71 13.48 25.74
C SER A 441 6.14 12.31 26.62
N LYS A 442 7.21 11.60 26.24
CA LYS A 442 7.79 10.52 27.06
C LYS A 442 8.32 11.04 28.39
N ALA A 443 8.99 12.20 28.41
CA ALA A 443 9.51 12.81 29.63
C ALA A 443 8.38 13.27 30.57
N LEU A 444 7.26 13.76 30.03
CA LEU A 444 6.08 14.11 30.81
C LEU A 444 5.40 12.88 31.42
N ALA A 445 5.21 11.83 30.62
CA ALA A 445 4.64 10.56 31.09
C ALA A 445 5.47 9.89 32.19
N ALA A 446 6.79 10.05 32.16
CA ALA A 446 7.70 9.55 33.21
C ALA A 446 7.60 10.36 34.52
N GLU A 447 7.20 11.62 34.47
CA GLU A 447 6.98 12.47 35.67
C GLU A 447 5.59 12.25 36.29
N GLU A 448 4.56 11.97 35.48
CA GLU A 448 3.20 11.69 35.95
C GLU A 448 3.05 10.25 36.49
N GLY A 449 3.87 9.31 36.00
CA GLY A 449 3.97 7.94 36.51
C GLY A 449 4.99 7.86 37.64
N GLY A 450 4.54 8.09 38.85
CA GLY A 450 5.37 7.94 40.07
C GLY A 450 6.05 6.57 40.10
N ASN A 451 7.27 6.55 40.60
CA ASN A 451 8.20 5.43 40.77
C ASN A 451 7.63 4.29 41.64
N ASP A 452 6.73 3.47 41.09
CA ASP A 452 6.30 2.17 41.62
C ASP A 452 5.86 1.26 40.47
N ALA A 453 6.75 1.04 39.49
CA ALA A 453 6.52 0.03 38.48
C ALA A 453 6.98 -1.33 39.02
N ALA A 454 6.03 -2.22 39.29
CA ALA A 454 6.30 -3.65 39.39
C ALA A 454 7.12 -4.08 38.14
N PRO A 455 8.07 -5.01 38.27
CA PRO A 455 8.91 -5.43 37.15
C PRO A 455 8.00 -5.84 35.98
N LYS A 456 8.22 -5.21 34.80
CA LYS A 456 7.45 -5.52 33.59
C LYS A 456 7.58 -7.03 33.34
N SER A 457 6.46 -7.71 33.16
CA SER A 457 6.41 -9.15 32.89
C SER A 457 5.83 -9.40 31.51
N TYR A 458 6.46 -10.30 30.77
CA TYR A 458 6.02 -10.76 29.44
C TYR A 458 6.05 -12.30 29.39
N ASP A 459 5.15 -12.90 28.64
CA ASP A 459 5.17 -14.36 28.42
C ASP A 459 6.39 -14.76 27.61
N VAL A 460 6.78 -13.94 26.63
CA VAL A 460 7.93 -14.20 25.74
C VAL A 460 8.77 -12.93 25.56
N VAL A 461 10.08 -13.06 25.75
CA VAL A 461 11.07 -12.06 25.36
C VAL A 461 11.82 -12.53 24.12
N VAL A 462 11.79 -11.74 23.06
CA VAL A 462 12.49 -11.98 21.80
C VAL A 462 13.74 -11.11 21.75
N VAL A 463 14.92 -11.73 21.66
CA VAL A 463 16.21 -11.05 21.63
C VAL A 463 16.71 -10.96 20.20
N GLY A 464 16.64 -9.76 19.64
CA GLY A 464 17.01 -9.44 18.26
C GLY A 464 15.80 -9.22 17.36
N SER A 465 15.85 -8.16 16.55
CA SER A 465 14.80 -7.69 15.66
C SER A 465 15.05 -7.98 14.17
N GLY A 466 15.85 -8.99 13.85
CA GLY A 466 15.99 -9.51 12.48
C GLY A 466 14.74 -10.26 12.03
N GLY A 467 14.72 -10.76 10.79
CA GLY A 467 13.57 -11.49 10.23
C GLY A 467 13.06 -12.63 11.11
N ALA A 468 13.96 -13.39 11.73
CA ALA A 468 13.59 -14.50 12.63
C ALA A 468 12.93 -13.99 13.93
N GLY A 469 13.48 -12.94 14.55
CA GLY A 469 12.92 -12.38 15.79
C GLY A 469 11.55 -11.73 15.56
N LEU A 470 11.41 -10.94 14.51
CA LEU A 470 10.13 -10.34 14.16
C LEU A 470 9.05 -11.40 13.86
N ALA A 471 9.41 -12.45 13.09
CA ALA A 471 8.46 -13.53 12.80
C ALA A 471 8.07 -14.31 14.07
N ALA A 472 9.02 -14.58 14.96
CA ALA A 472 8.75 -15.25 16.25
C ALA A 472 7.84 -14.40 17.14
N ALA A 473 8.09 -13.09 17.23
CA ALA A 473 7.29 -12.18 18.02
C ALA A 473 5.83 -12.09 17.50
N ILE A 474 5.66 -11.97 16.18
CA ILE A 474 4.33 -11.95 15.55
C ILE A 474 3.59 -13.26 15.85
N GLN A 475 4.25 -14.41 15.67
CA GLN A 475 3.59 -15.70 15.89
C GLN A 475 3.25 -15.91 17.38
N ALA A 476 4.14 -15.58 18.30
CA ALA A 476 3.86 -15.69 19.74
C ALA A 476 2.67 -14.81 20.15
N HIS A 477 2.61 -13.59 19.64
CA HIS A 477 1.47 -12.71 19.88
C HIS A 477 0.17 -13.26 19.28
N ASP A 478 0.19 -13.78 18.05
CA ASP A 478 -0.98 -14.36 17.40
C ASP A 478 -1.52 -15.61 18.16
N GLU A 479 -0.66 -16.29 18.95
CA GLU A 479 -1.04 -17.37 19.88
C GLU A 479 -1.49 -16.85 21.25
N GLY A 480 -1.58 -15.53 21.46
CA GLY A 480 -2.10 -14.89 22.66
C GLY A 480 -1.07 -14.56 23.72
N ALA A 481 0.23 -14.67 23.44
CA ALA A 481 1.28 -14.30 24.39
C ALA A 481 1.53 -12.78 24.41
N SER A 482 1.83 -12.23 25.57
CA SER A 482 2.43 -10.91 25.72
C SER A 482 3.92 -10.97 25.33
N VAL A 483 4.36 -10.10 24.42
CA VAL A 483 5.70 -10.21 23.80
C VAL A 483 6.46 -8.89 23.92
N LEU A 484 7.74 -9.00 24.29
CA LEU A 484 8.72 -7.91 24.24
C LEU A 484 9.83 -8.28 23.25
N ILE A 485 10.15 -7.37 22.32
CA ILE A 485 11.33 -7.45 21.46
C ILE A 485 12.42 -6.55 22.05
N VAL A 486 13.65 -7.09 22.20
CA VAL A 486 14.82 -6.34 22.65
C VAL A 486 15.86 -6.32 21.53
N GLU A 487 16.21 -5.12 21.05
CA GLU A 487 17.20 -4.89 19.99
C GLU A 487 18.30 -3.94 20.50
N LYS A 488 19.55 -4.39 20.38
CA LYS A 488 20.71 -3.61 20.84
C LYS A 488 21.10 -2.46 19.90
N MET A 489 20.60 -2.47 18.68
CA MET A 489 20.86 -1.42 17.70
C MET A 489 19.74 -0.38 17.71
N PRO A 490 20.03 0.85 17.21
CA PRO A 490 19.01 1.91 17.11
C PRO A 490 17.96 1.66 16.01
N THR A 491 18.12 0.56 15.25
CA THR A 491 17.23 0.25 14.12
C THR A 491 16.88 -1.24 14.07
N ILE A 492 15.65 -1.52 13.68
CA ILE A 492 15.14 -2.88 13.46
C ILE A 492 15.67 -3.43 12.11
N GLY A 493 15.87 -4.76 12.03
CA GLY A 493 16.09 -5.48 10.77
C GLY A 493 17.35 -6.34 10.68
N GLY A 494 18.39 -6.02 11.43
CA GLY A 494 19.65 -6.80 11.46
C GLY A 494 20.21 -7.07 10.06
N ASN A 495 20.77 -8.28 9.83
CA ASN A 495 21.28 -8.68 8.51
C ASN A 495 20.16 -8.94 7.48
N THR A 496 18.94 -9.21 7.93
CA THR A 496 17.82 -9.47 7.02
C THR A 496 17.53 -8.28 6.11
N ILE A 497 17.64 -7.04 6.63
CA ILE A 497 17.40 -5.84 5.81
C ILE A 497 18.37 -5.70 4.62
N LYS A 498 19.54 -6.33 4.71
CA LYS A 498 20.59 -6.32 3.67
C LYS A 498 20.45 -7.45 2.63
N ALA A 499 19.49 -8.35 2.80
CA ALA A 499 19.30 -9.47 1.88
C ALA A 499 18.84 -8.97 0.51
N SER A 500 19.57 -9.34 -0.55
CA SER A 500 19.34 -8.85 -1.90
C SER A 500 18.59 -9.83 -2.82
N ALA A 501 18.67 -11.13 -2.55
CA ALA A 501 18.10 -12.14 -3.45
C ALA A 501 16.60 -12.38 -3.19
N GLY A 502 16.25 -13.31 -2.33
CA GLY A 502 14.87 -13.70 -2.04
C GLY A 502 14.82 -14.87 -1.08
N MET A 503 13.66 -15.48 -0.93
CA MET A 503 13.43 -16.68 -0.11
C MET A 503 13.17 -17.89 -0.99
N ASN A 504 13.92 -18.97 -0.79
CA ASN A 504 13.77 -20.21 -1.56
C ASN A 504 12.65 -21.09 -0.98
N ALA A 505 11.70 -21.49 -1.84
CA ALA A 505 10.67 -22.45 -1.50
C ALA A 505 10.23 -23.22 -2.74
N ALA A 506 9.94 -24.52 -2.58
CA ALA A 506 9.45 -25.38 -3.64
C ALA A 506 7.96 -25.69 -3.44
N GLU A 507 7.23 -26.00 -4.52
CA GLU A 507 5.81 -26.37 -4.49
C GLU A 507 4.88 -25.26 -3.97
N THR A 508 5.24 -24.01 -4.16
CA THR A 508 4.42 -22.86 -3.74
C THR A 508 3.25 -22.61 -4.71
N ARG A 509 2.19 -21.94 -4.22
CA ARG A 509 1.10 -21.50 -5.10
C ARG A 509 1.60 -20.58 -6.22
N PHE A 510 2.62 -19.75 -5.95
CA PHE A 510 3.20 -18.82 -6.91
C PHE A 510 3.93 -19.54 -8.05
N GLN A 511 4.62 -20.65 -7.75
CA GLN A 511 5.21 -21.52 -8.77
C GLN A 511 4.13 -22.17 -9.64
N ARG A 512 3.06 -22.68 -9.02
CA ARG A 512 1.94 -23.29 -9.75
C ARG A 512 1.27 -22.32 -10.72
N VAL A 513 1.03 -21.07 -10.30
CA VAL A 513 0.46 -20.01 -11.16
C VAL A 513 1.35 -19.72 -12.38
N LYS A 514 2.68 -19.77 -12.20
CA LYS A 514 3.65 -19.56 -13.29
C LYS A 514 3.94 -20.84 -14.11
N GLY A 515 3.31 -21.95 -13.81
CA GLY A 515 3.54 -23.23 -14.47
C GLY A 515 4.92 -23.84 -14.17
N ILE A 516 5.59 -23.36 -13.11
CA ILE A 516 6.90 -23.88 -12.69
C ILE A 516 6.69 -25.17 -11.92
N GLN A 517 7.24 -26.26 -12.46
CA GLN A 517 7.23 -27.56 -11.80
C GLN A 517 8.49 -27.72 -10.96
N ASP A 518 8.31 -27.84 -9.65
CA ASP A 518 9.38 -28.02 -8.68
C ASP A 518 8.98 -29.08 -7.65
N SER A 519 9.93 -29.58 -6.87
CA SER A 519 9.64 -30.49 -5.77
C SER A 519 10.52 -30.22 -4.56
N LYS A 520 9.97 -30.46 -3.37
CA LYS A 520 10.70 -30.41 -2.11
C LYS A 520 11.90 -31.37 -2.11
N GLU A 521 11.78 -32.52 -2.77
CA GLU A 521 12.87 -33.48 -2.87
C GLU A 521 14.03 -32.94 -3.72
N LEU A 522 13.74 -32.34 -4.89
CA LEU A 522 14.77 -31.71 -5.71
C LEU A 522 15.45 -30.57 -4.95
N PHE A 523 14.67 -29.73 -4.26
CA PHE A 523 15.20 -28.64 -3.43
C PHE A 523 16.11 -29.19 -2.32
N TYR A 524 15.73 -30.27 -1.66
CA TYR A 524 16.54 -30.93 -0.65
C TYR A 524 17.89 -31.42 -1.21
N GLN A 525 17.86 -32.14 -2.35
CA GLN A 525 19.05 -32.71 -2.97
C GLN A 525 20.03 -31.63 -3.45
N GLU A 526 19.53 -30.57 -4.07
CA GLU A 526 20.37 -29.46 -4.54
C GLU A 526 21.00 -28.71 -3.37
N THR A 527 20.25 -28.45 -2.29
CA THR A 527 20.77 -27.79 -1.09
C THR A 527 21.79 -28.66 -0.35
N LEU A 528 21.52 -29.95 -0.24
CA LEU A 528 22.46 -30.92 0.36
C LEU A 528 23.79 -30.96 -0.42
N LYS A 529 23.71 -31.02 -1.76
CA LYS A 529 24.86 -30.97 -2.64
C LYS A 529 25.63 -29.64 -2.52
N GLY A 530 24.90 -28.51 -2.48
CA GLY A 530 25.48 -27.17 -2.29
C GLY A 530 26.24 -27.02 -0.98
N GLY A 531 25.75 -27.66 0.08
CA GLY A 531 26.43 -27.78 1.37
C GLY A 531 27.50 -28.87 1.46
N HIS A 532 27.93 -29.42 0.33
CA HIS A 532 28.91 -30.51 0.26
C HIS A 532 28.59 -31.74 1.14
N ASN A 533 27.29 -32.00 1.33
CA ASN A 533 26.74 -33.05 2.21
C ASN A 533 27.13 -32.91 3.70
N LYS A 534 27.51 -31.70 4.11
CA LYS A 534 27.81 -31.37 5.54
C LYS A 534 26.57 -30.96 6.31
N ASN A 535 25.46 -30.61 5.62
CA ASN A 535 24.20 -30.23 6.24
C ASN A 535 23.71 -31.30 7.20
N ASN A 536 23.13 -30.88 8.33
CA ASN A 536 22.32 -31.79 9.14
C ASN A 536 21.08 -32.22 8.32
N PRO A 537 20.94 -33.53 7.96
CA PRO A 537 19.88 -33.98 7.07
C PRO A 537 18.49 -33.75 7.63
N GLN A 538 18.30 -33.86 8.93
CA GLN A 538 16.98 -33.69 9.58
C GLN A 538 16.56 -32.22 9.59
N LEU A 539 17.47 -31.29 9.91
CA LEU A 539 17.20 -29.86 9.86
C LEU A 539 16.95 -29.39 8.43
N LEU A 540 17.74 -29.86 7.46
CA LEU A 540 17.54 -29.52 6.06
C LEU A 540 16.18 -30.05 5.54
N ARG A 541 15.80 -31.26 5.91
CA ARG A 541 14.48 -31.83 5.53
C ARG A 541 13.35 -30.95 6.08
N ARG A 542 13.41 -30.62 7.37
CA ARG A 542 12.42 -29.77 8.02
C ARG A 542 12.34 -28.37 7.38
N PHE A 543 13.49 -27.78 7.05
CA PHE A 543 13.54 -26.48 6.36
C PHE A 543 12.83 -26.55 5.01
N VAL A 544 13.20 -27.50 4.16
CA VAL A 544 12.63 -27.63 2.81
C VAL A 544 11.12 -27.94 2.82
N GLU A 545 10.69 -28.79 3.76
CA GLU A 545 9.28 -29.16 3.90
C GLU A 545 8.38 -27.99 4.34
N ASN A 546 8.92 -27.06 5.16
CA ASN A 546 8.16 -25.93 5.71
C ASN A 546 8.39 -24.60 4.96
N ALA A 547 9.32 -24.54 4.01
CA ALA A 547 9.59 -23.32 3.26
C ALA A 547 8.34 -22.78 2.52
N PRO A 548 7.49 -23.60 1.86
CA PRO A 548 6.26 -23.07 1.25
C PRO A 548 5.30 -22.45 2.28
N GLN A 549 5.17 -23.05 3.47
CA GLN A 549 4.33 -22.52 4.53
C GLN A 549 4.84 -21.17 5.04
N ALA A 550 6.17 -20.95 5.06
CA ALA A 550 6.73 -19.66 5.43
C ALA A 550 6.37 -18.56 4.38
N ILE A 551 6.38 -18.91 3.10
CA ILE A 551 5.92 -18.01 2.02
C ILE A 551 4.43 -17.68 2.18
N GLU A 552 3.58 -18.67 2.47
CA GLU A 552 2.15 -18.46 2.72
C GLU A 552 1.92 -17.61 3.99
N TRP A 553 2.65 -17.91 5.08
CA TRP A 553 2.58 -17.16 6.34
C TRP A 553 2.88 -15.66 6.14
N LEU A 554 3.87 -15.34 5.30
CA LEU A 554 4.18 -13.96 4.92
C LEU A 554 3.07 -13.34 4.08
N ALA A 555 2.56 -14.08 3.10
CA ALA A 555 1.49 -13.60 2.22
C ALA A 555 0.21 -13.29 3.00
N ASP A 556 -0.17 -14.14 3.97
CA ASP A 556 -1.33 -13.94 4.85
C ASP A 556 -1.20 -12.66 5.70
N ARG A 557 0.03 -12.16 5.88
CA ARG A 557 0.36 -10.94 6.61
C ARG A 557 0.68 -9.74 5.69
N GLY A 558 0.29 -9.85 4.41
CA GLY A 558 0.45 -8.78 3.42
C GLY A 558 1.88 -8.61 2.89
N ILE A 559 2.76 -9.61 3.09
CA ILE A 559 4.15 -9.60 2.61
C ILE A 559 4.25 -10.56 1.41
N MET A 560 4.05 -10.02 0.20
CA MET A 560 3.93 -10.80 -1.03
C MET A 560 5.27 -10.97 -1.73
N LEU A 561 5.78 -12.20 -1.77
CA LEU A 561 7.00 -12.57 -2.49
C LEU A 561 6.63 -13.43 -3.71
N ASN A 562 6.10 -12.80 -4.75
CA ASN A 562 5.45 -13.46 -5.89
C ASN A 562 6.20 -13.31 -7.22
N ASP A 563 7.30 -12.57 -7.28
CA ASP A 563 8.25 -12.70 -8.35
C ASP A 563 9.19 -13.86 -8.03
N ILE A 564 9.44 -14.71 -9.03
CA ILE A 564 10.21 -15.94 -8.85
C ILE A 564 11.36 -15.96 -9.83
N THR A 565 12.54 -16.20 -9.30
CA THR A 565 13.79 -16.24 -10.05
C THR A 565 14.66 -17.41 -9.61
N THR A 566 15.77 -17.62 -10.29
CA THR A 566 16.77 -18.64 -9.94
C THR A 566 17.88 -18.04 -9.08
N THR A 567 18.28 -18.72 -8.03
CA THR A 567 19.53 -18.44 -7.30
C THR A 567 20.63 -19.39 -7.75
N GLY A 568 21.89 -18.95 -7.70
CA GLY A 568 23.04 -19.75 -8.09
C GLY A 568 23.08 -21.13 -7.41
N GLY A 569 23.32 -22.18 -8.20
CA GLY A 569 23.33 -23.55 -7.74
C GLY A 569 22.00 -24.29 -7.77
N MET A 570 20.89 -23.60 -8.08
CA MET A 570 19.57 -24.17 -8.21
C MET A 570 19.24 -24.39 -9.71
N SER A 571 18.54 -25.47 -10.03
CA SER A 571 18.14 -25.82 -11.40
C SER A 571 16.75 -25.32 -11.78
N ILE A 572 15.95 -24.94 -10.78
CA ILE A 572 14.55 -24.50 -10.93
C ILE A 572 14.39 -23.11 -10.30
N ASP A 573 13.53 -22.31 -10.90
CA ASP A 573 13.10 -21.01 -10.33
C ASP A 573 12.30 -21.23 -9.06
N ARG A 574 12.90 -20.92 -7.91
CA ARG A 574 12.28 -21.09 -6.58
C ARG A 574 12.58 -19.97 -5.59
N THR A 575 13.31 -18.96 -6.03
CA THR A 575 13.64 -17.81 -5.20
C THR A 575 12.54 -16.77 -5.29
N HIS A 576 11.75 -16.67 -4.24
CA HIS A 576 10.63 -15.74 -4.12
C HIS A 576 11.12 -14.38 -3.65
N ARG A 577 10.74 -13.33 -4.37
CA ARG A 577 11.12 -11.93 -4.08
C ARG A 577 9.93 -10.99 -4.34
N PRO A 578 10.03 -9.69 -3.95
CA PRO A 578 9.00 -8.70 -4.26
C PRO A 578 8.71 -8.65 -5.76
N ARG A 579 7.47 -8.31 -6.11
CA ARG A 579 6.94 -8.30 -7.48
C ARG A 579 7.76 -7.44 -8.45
N ASP A 580 8.30 -6.33 -7.98
CA ASP A 580 9.13 -5.39 -8.75
C ASP A 580 10.57 -5.89 -8.96
N GLY A 581 10.89 -7.08 -8.47
CA GLY A 581 12.23 -7.66 -8.54
C GLY A 581 13.25 -6.99 -7.62
N SER A 582 12.80 -6.11 -6.73
CA SER A 582 13.66 -5.44 -5.75
C SER A 582 14.28 -6.40 -4.74
N ALA A 583 15.25 -5.91 -3.96
CA ALA A 583 15.88 -6.68 -2.88
C ALA A 583 14.84 -7.05 -1.81
N VAL A 584 14.81 -8.33 -1.42
CA VAL A 584 13.83 -8.85 -0.47
C VAL A 584 13.96 -8.25 0.93
N GLY A 585 15.16 -7.87 1.36
CA GLY A 585 15.46 -7.55 2.76
C GLY A 585 14.67 -6.36 3.29
N GLY A 586 14.75 -5.23 2.63
CA GLY A 586 14.03 -4.01 3.02
C GLY A 586 12.51 -4.20 2.96
N TYR A 587 12.01 -4.85 1.91
CA TYR A 587 10.59 -5.14 1.74
C TYR A 587 10.06 -6.07 2.86
N LEU A 588 10.77 -7.16 3.14
CA LEU A 588 10.41 -8.13 4.19
C LEU A 588 10.39 -7.47 5.58
N ILE A 589 11.45 -6.74 5.93
CA ILE A 589 11.54 -6.07 7.24
C ILE A 589 10.45 -5.02 7.40
N SER A 590 10.21 -4.19 6.38
CA SER A 590 9.11 -3.21 6.41
C SER A 590 7.76 -3.87 6.61
N GLY A 591 7.51 -5.02 5.96
CA GLY A 591 6.29 -5.80 6.14
C GLY A 591 6.14 -6.40 7.53
N LEU A 592 7.21 -6.94 8.09
CA LEU A 592 7.22 -7.50 9.45
C LEU A 592 7.06 -6.41 10.51
N VAL A 593 7.71 -5.26 10.36
CA VAL A 593 7.57 -4.10 11.28
C VAL A 593 6.13 -3.60 11.30
N ARG A 594 5.48 -3.47 10.15
CA ARG A 594 4.04 -3.15 10.11
C ARG A 594 3.21 -4.13 10.92
N ASN A 595 3.51 -5.42 10.83
CA ASN A 595 2.81 -6.46 11.59
C ASN A 595 3.08 -6.38 13.10
N ILE A 596 4.30 -5.99 13.51
CA ILE A 596 4.65 -5.71 14.92
C ILE A 596 3.84 -4.52 15.44
N THR A 597 3.86 -3.40 14.71
CA THR A 597 3.12 -2.18 15.08
C THR A 597 1.62 -2.42 15.15
N LYS A 598 1.07 -3.14 14.16
CA LYS A 598 -0.35 -3.50 14.12
C LYS A 598 -0.82 -4.27 15.38
N ARG A 599 0.04 -5.07 15.96
CA ARG A 599 -0.24 -5.90 17.14
C ARG A 599 0.07 -5.19 18.46
N GLY A 600 0.65 -3.98 18.41
CA GLY A 600 1.10 -3.28 19.60
C GLY A 600 2.18 -4.03 20.38
N ILE A 601 3.04 -4.81 19.68
CA ILE A 601 4.13 -5.56 20.33
C ILE A 601 5.20 -4.56 20.77
N ASP A 602 5.57 -4.62 22.04
CA ASP A 602 6.57 -3.75 22.63
C ASP A 602 7.97 -4.01 22.05
N VAL A 603 8.71 -2.93 21.72
CA VAL A 603 10.07 -3.00 21.20
C VAL A 603 10.97 -2.03 21.98
N LEU A 604 12.06 -2.56 22.54
CA LEU A 604 13.14 -1.76 23.12
C LEU A 604 14.32 -1.73 22.14
N LEU A 605 14.65 -0.58 21.62
CA LEU A 605 15.84 -0.31 20.81
C LEU A 605 17.00 0.16 21.73
N ASP A 606 18.23 0.19 21.19
CA ASP A 606 19.43 0.60 21.92
C ASP A 606 19.59 -0.12 23.28
N THR A 607 19.05 -1.35 23.35
CA THR A 607 18.97 -2.13 24.60
C THR A 607 19.54 -3.52 24.41
N SER A 608 20.57 -3.85 25.17
CA SER A 608 21.24 -5.17 25.15
C SER A 608 20.70 -6.10 26.24
N VAL A 609 20.58 -7.39 25.93
CA VAL A 609 20.41 -8.43 26.95
C VAL A 609 21.77 -8.83 27.44
N GLU A 610 22.07 -8.54 28.70
CA GLU A 610 23.36 -8.86 29.33
C GLU A 610 23.35 -10.22 30.03
N GLU A 611 22.18 -10.65 30.52
CA GLU A 611 22.04 -11.90 31.24
C GLU A 611 20.65 -12.52 31.06
N ILE A 612 20.62 -13.85 30.96
CA ILE A 612 19.41 -14.65 31.11
C ILE A 612 19.32 -15.08 32.57
N LEU A 613 18.28 -14.69 33.27
CA LEU A 613 18.06 -15.03 34.67
C LEU A 613 17.43 -16.42 34.76
N MET A 614 18.04 -17.27 35.58
CA MET A 614 17.61 -18.65 35.78
C MET A 614 17.11 -18.86 37.20
N SER A 615 16.07 -19.69 37.37
CA SER A 615 15.60 -20.20 38.65
C SER A 615 15.70 -21.73 38.60
N GLY A 616 16.82 -22.27 39.09
CA GLY A 616 17.18 -23.66 38.82
C GLY A 616 17.49 -23.86 37.33
N ASP A 617 16.82 -24.79 36.67
CA ASP A 617 16.97 -25.09 35.26
C ASP A 617 15.98 -24.33 34.36
N GLU A 618 15.12 -23.46 34.95
CA GLU A 618 14.10 -22.73 34.24
C GLU A 618 14.47 -21.25 34.07
N VAL A 619 14.07 -20.66 32.93
CA VAL A 619 14.19 -19.22 32.68
C VAL A 619 13.20 -18.48 33.60
N SER A 620 13.67 -17.44 34.29
CA SER A 620 12.87 -16.58 35.16
C SER A 620 12.78 -15.12 34.65
N GLY A 621 13.70 -14.73 33.77
CA GLY A 621 13.72 -13.36 33.23
C GLY A 621 14.98 -13.05 32.44
N VAL A 622 15.13 -11.77 32.12
CA VAL A 622 16.33 -11.21 31.49
C VAL A 622 16.75 -9.92 32.19
N ARG A 623 18.06 -9.68 32.21
CA ARG A 623 18.64 -8.40 32.60
C ARG A 623 19.05 -7.64 31.33
N LEU A 624 18.50 -6.46 31.18
CA LEU A 624 18.71 -5.56 30.05
C LEU A 624 19.58 -4.39 30.48
N VAL A 625 20.32 -3.84 29.51
CA VAL A 625 21.08 -2.59 29.70
C VAL A 625 20.86 -1.73 28.47
N ASN A 626 20.36 -0.51 28.67
CA ASN A 626 20.16 0.48 27.61
C ASN A 626 21.44 1.30 27.34
N ASP A 627 21.42 2.21 26.38
CA ASP A 627 22.56 3.07 26.02
C ASP A 627 22.93 4.07 27.14
N GLU A 628 21.97 4.44 28.01
CA GLU A 628 22.18 5.26 29.20
C GLU A 628 22.79 4.49 30.37
N LYS A 629 23.07 3.20 30.19
CA LYS A 629 23.61 2.26 31.22
C LYS A 629 22.64 1.96 32.36
N GLU A 630 21.36 2.18 32.15
CA GLU A 630 20.33 1.77 33.09
C GLU A 630 20.12 0.26 32.99
N VAL A 631 19.98 -0.38 34.13
CA VAL A 631 19.73 -1.82 34.25
C VAL A 631 18.22 -2.03 34.44
N ILE A 632 17.62 -2.82 33.57
CA ILE A 632 16.20 -3.15 33.61
C ILE A 632 16.03 -4.65 33.71
N GLU A 633 15.32 -5.14 34.73
CA GLU A 633 14.99 -6.57 34.85
C GLU A 633 13.54 -6.77 34.33
N VAL A 634 13.40 -7.75 33.43
CA VAL A 634 12.13 -8.16 32.85
C VAL A 634 11.88 -9.62 33.20
N GLN A 635 10.74 -9.89 33.81
CA GLN A 635 10.34 -11.27 34.12
C GLN A 635 9.77 -11.93 32.88
N THR A 636 10.17 -13.15 32.58
CA THR A 636 9.65 -13.98 31.51
C THR A 636 9.93 -15.45 31.75
N LYS A 637 9.06 -16.31 31.22
CA LYS A 637 9.27 -17.77 31.28
C LYS A 637 9.81 -18.33 29.96
N SER A 638 9.84 -17.54 28.89
CA SER A 638 10.29 -18.00 27.59
C SER A 638 11.11 -16.92 26.88
N ILE A 639 12.22 -17.34 26.29
CA ILE A 639 13.10 -16.45 25.52
C ILE A 639 13.33 -17.04 24.14
N VAL A 640 13.20 -16.22 23.11
CA VAL A 640 13.61 -16.54 21.75
C VAL A 640 14.86 -15.74 21.41
N VAL A 641 16.01 -16.41 21.30
CA VAL A 641 17.27 -15.75 20.95
C VAL A 641 17.43 -15.77 19.41
N ALA A 642 17.25 -14.62 18.78
CA ALA A 642 17.28 -14.43 17.33
C ALA A 642 18.31 -13.37 16.91
N THR A 643 19.47 -13.37 17.56
CA THR A 643 20.52 -12.34 17.45
C THR A 643 21.40 -12.45 16.20
N GLY A 644 21.16 -13.44 15.34
CA GLY A 644 21.99 -13.73 14.17
C GLY A 644 23.36 -14.30 14.55
N GLY A 645 24.33 -14.13 13.65
CA GLY A 645 25.68 -14.69 13.82
C GLY A 645 26.71 -13.69 14.37
N PHE A 646 27.99 -13.94 14.05
CA PHE A 646 29.11 -13.17 14.57
C PHE A 646 30.01 -12.55 13.51
N SER A 647 29.52 -12.42 12.28
CA SER A 647 30.32 -11.98 11.13
C SER A 647 30.81 -10.52 11.19
N ALA A 648 30.30 -9.69 12.10
CA ALA A 648 30.84 -8.37 12.40
C ALA A 648 31.86 -8.36 13.57
N ASN A 649 32.17 -9.53 14.13
CA ASN A 649 33.18 -9.70 15.17
C ASN A 649 34.41 -10.38 14.58
N SER A 650 35.39 -9.58 14.11
CA SER A 650 36.61 -10.09 13.46
C SER A 650 37.41 -11.04 14.38
N ALA A 651 37.47 -10.76 15.67
CA ALA A 651 38.19 -11.63 16.62
C ALA A 651 37.51 -13.01 16.71
N MET A 652 36.18 -13.07 16.69
CA MET A 652 35.46 -14.33 16.72
C MET A 652 35.57 -15.08 15.40
N VAL A 653 35.56 -14.35 14.25
CA VAL A 653 35.80 -14.93 12.92
C VAL A 653 37.19 -15.57 12.87
N VAL A 654 38.24 -14.86 13.27
CA VAL A 654 39.62 -15.35 13.27
C VAL A 654 39.81 -16.52 14.24
N LYS A 655 39.13 -16.51 15.40
CA LYS A 655 39.13 -17.62 16.34
C LYS A 655 38.74 -18.96 15.69
N TYR A 656 37.73 -18.96 14.85
CA TYR A 656 37.21 -20.16 14.20
C TYR A 656 37.79 -20.40 12.80
N ARG A 657 38.24 -19.33 12.11
CA ARG A 657 38.83 -19.34 10.75
C ARG A 657 40.01 -18.38 10.69
N PRO A 658 41.17 -18.79 11.17
CA PRO A 658 42.40 -17.97 11.16
C PRO A 658 42.80 -17.48 9.77
N ASP A 659 42.48 -18.25 8.74
CA ASP A 659 42.72 -17.90 7.32
C ASP A 659 41.91 -16.70 6.81
N LEU A 660 40.93 -16.24 7.59
CA LEU A 660 40.11 -15.05 7.27
C LEU A 660 40.59 -13.78 7.99
N GLU A 661 41.79 -13.79 8.57
CA GLU A 661 42.38 -12.58 9.15
C GLU A 661 42.53 -11.48 8.09
N GLY A 662 42.07 -10.27 8.39
CA GLY A 662 42.09 -9.14 7.49
C GLY A 662 40.91 -9.05 6.49
N PHE A 663 40.02 -10.03 6.46
CA PHE A 663 38.78 -9.94 5.65
C PHE A 663 37.81 -8.90 6.24
N VAL A 664 37.21 -8.12 5.34
CA VAL A 664 36.15 -7.16 5.71
C VAL A 664 34.78 -7.81 5.62
N THR A 665 33.82 -7.26 6.35
CA THR A 665 32.43 -7.76 6.34
C THR A 665 31.45 -6.72 5.78
N THR A 666 30.46 -7.19 5.03
CA THR A 666 29.27 -6.38 4.62
C THR A 666 28.10 -6.56 5.58
N ASN A 667 28.26 -7.39 6.61
CA ASN A 667 27.22 -7.65 7.58
C ASN A 667 26.85 -6.42 8.41
N HIS A 668 25.68 -6.46 9.05
CA HIS A 668 25.22 -5.44 9.97
C HIS A 668 26.14 -5.40 11.21
N LYS A 669 26.49 -4.21 11.72
CA LYS A 669 27.39 -4.01 12.88
C LYS A 669 26.93 -4.77 14.12
N GLY A 670 25.63 -5.02 14.26
CA GLY A 670 25.03 -5.81 15.34
C GLY A 670 25.35 -7.30 15.32
N ALA A 671 25.89 -7.88 14.24
CA ALA A 671 26.21 -9.31 14.14
C ALA A 671 27.54 -9.65 14.90
N THR A 672 27.55 -9.47 16.21
CA THR A 672 28.75 -9.59 17.07
C THR A 672 28.89 -10.92 17.78
N GLY A 673 27.91 -11.83 17.66
CA GLY A 673 27.92 -13.12 18.39
C GLY A 673 27.53 -13.00 19.87
N SER A 674 27.01 -11.86 20.32
CA SER A 674 26.61 -11.64 21.72
C SER A 674 25.56 -12.65 22.21
N GLY A 675 24.59 -13.03 21.38
CA GLY A 675 23.58 -14.03 21.73
C GLY A 675 24.16 -15.43 21.87
N ILE A 676 25.19 -15.78 21.07
CA ILE A 676 25.91 -17.06 21.22
C ILE A 676 26.60 -17.10 22.58
N ALA A 677 27.36 -16.04 22.92
CA ALA A 677 28.03 -15.93 24.20
C ALA A 677 27.04 -15.94 25.39
N LEU A 678 25.86 -15.35 25.22
CA LEU A 678 24.79 -15.35 26.23
C LEU A 678 24.29 -16.78 26.49
N LEU A 679 24.05 -17.56 25.43
CA LEU A 679 23.56 -18.93 25.54
C LEU A 679 24.63 -19.90 26.05
N GLU A 680 25.91 -19.72 25.68
CA GLU A 680 27.04 -20.53 26.23
C GLU A 680 27.12 -20.39 27.74
N ARG A 681 26.83 -19.22 28.33
CA ARG A 681 26.86 -19.02 29.79
C ARG A 681 25.84 -19.87 30.54
N ILE A 682 24.75 -20.25 29.91
CA ILE A 682 23.71 -21.13 30.46
C ILE A 682 23.83 -22.57 29.97
N GLY A 683 24.96 -22.93 29.33
CA GLY A 683 25.29 -24.31 28.97
C GLY A 683 24.88 -24.76 27.57
N ALA A 684 24.46 -23.87 26.68
CA ALA A 684 24.17 -24.24 25.31
C ALA A 684 25.42 -24.62 24.52
N GLY A 685 25.32 -25.67 23.72
CA GLY A 685 26.38 -26.09 22.79
C GLY A 685 26.34 -25.32 21.48
N THR A 686 27.47 -25.30 20.76
CA THR A 686 27.62 -24.72 19.44
C THR A 686 28.02 -25.77 18.41
N VAL A 687 27.55 -25.61 17.16
CA VAL A 687 27.92 -26.47 16.03
C VAL A 687 28.30 -25.62 14.82
N ASP A 688 29.18 -26.16 13.97
CA ASP A 688 29.56 -25.59 12.67
C ASP A 688 30.15 -24.17 12.72
N MET A 689 30.71 -23.75 13.83
CA MET A 689 31.25 -22.39 14.03
C MET A 689 32.39 -22.04 13.05
N GLY A 690 33.06 -23.02 12.47
CA GLY A 690 34.08 -22.84 11.44
C GLY A 690 33.53 -22.74 9.99
N GLU A 691 32.26 -23.03 9.78
CA GLU A 691 31.63 -22.97 8.46
C GLU A 691 31.16 -21.54 8.15
N ILE A 692 32.10 -20.68 7.82
CA ILE A 692 31.87 -19.25 7.53
C ILE A 692 31.76 -19.04 6.02
N GLN A 693 30.66 -18.49 5.56
CA GLN A 693 30.44 -18.17 4.16
C GLN A 693 31.21 -16.92 3.73
N ILE A 694 32.01 -17.04 2.67
CA ILE A 694 32.69 -15.93 2.02
C ILE A 694 31.88 -15.55 0.79
N HIS A 695 31.44 -14.30 0.71
CA HIS A 695 30.75 -13.78 -0.46
C HIS A 695 31.75 -12.99 -1.33
N PRO A 696 31.87 -13.30 -2.64
CA PRO A 696 32.73 -12.49 -3.51
C PRO A 696 32.17 -11.05 -3.58
N PRO A 697 33.06 -10.02 -3.61
CA PRO A 697 32.62 -8.64 -3.68
C PRO A 697 31.82 -8.39 -4.96
N SER A 698 30.61 -7.90 -4.81
CA SER A 698 29.69 -7.64 -5.94
C SER A 698 30.04 -6.36 -6.73
N ASN A 699 31.11 -5.63 -6.38
CA ASN A 699 31.58 -4.46 -7.14
C ASN A 699 33.07 -4.19 -6.98
N SER A 700 33.73 -3.98 -8.12
CA SER A 700 35.15 -3.62 -8.31
C SER A 700 35.52 -2.19 -7.84
N ARG A 701 34.85 -1.60 -6.84
CA ARG A 701 35.08 -0.24 -6.33
C ARG A 701 35.59 -0.18 -4.90
N LEU A 702 36.25 -1.19 -4.42
CA LEU A 702 37.14 -1.07 -3.26
C LEU A 702 38.60 -1.18 -3.76
N ARG A 703 39.05 -0.16 -4.46
CA ARG A 703 40.47 0.14 -4.56
C ARG A 703 40.79 1.24 -3.56
N THR A 704 41.64 0.85 -2.58
CA THR A 704 42.39 1.66 -1.61
C THR A 704 41.57 2.58 -0.72
#